data_5e6cb68b652b05bfe067464cdd4f8b50
#
_entry.id   5e6cb68b652b05bfe067464cdd4f8b50
#
_cell.length_a   1.000
_cell.length_b   1.000
_cell.length_c   1.000
_cell.angle_alpha   90.00
_cell.angle_beta   90.00
_cell.angle_gamma   90.00
#
_symmetry.space_group_name_H-M   'P 1'
#
loop_
_entity.id
_entity.type
_entity.pdbx_description
1 polymer ?
#
loop_
_entity_poly.entity_id
_entity_poly.type
_entity_poly.pdbx_seq_one_letter_code
_entity_poly.pdbx_strand_id
1 'polypeptide(L)'
;MAKFFQALGIALLFCSSVLAGWTSPHDLQLEEEAPAALLPFPREVSWKEGELKLPAAANWKLTGKAAKNDSVQLAWKGLLSEIKGKGKGKLTVRLRGAGDKLNDEQKAEGYVLQVNDKGITIGAETTAGFFYGLQTLRQLVHKNKSIPHCFIVDWPAFRYRGYMQDCGRNFWKVERLKKELDLAARLKVNLFHWHLTDYPAWHIQCKAYPQLNSPKHRTRDLNDTYSYDEIREVFAYAKERCITIIPELDMPGHSAYFERAFGFKMHTPEGMKIVAELLDEFCKEIPADICPIVHFGADEVRIPNAAEFVGMVTAKLEEHGRQPMQWASSRDLPVGEKSIEQRWGEGADMVAKSIRPERITRRAFDSTMGYANLLDPAMAVRRYFFMRPCGSAKGDELKLGTIFCIWPDGKVDNKEWIPAFCSMWPGMMAMAERSWIGGGADGDALPLEMPAPDTEAGKAYHLFEQRMADLRNSIFKDEDFPVWPESGLSWTVVEPTDSGKAESTRKAVLSGKTDELTTRTAHCANLYFRTRPDTGYLGMFSQSRPGSTVWATTTIKVKKTGKYPFMIGFDAPARSNRRWTGVPKAGEWSQAGTRIWINGAEVRNPRIYKNAGKFNHPGNAWNFENPLDIEEVWWALDPIQLPLMKGENTIVIEQPYVGEHQSWGISFIPLFPYK
;
A
#
# COMPACT_ATOMS: atom_id res chain seq x y z
N MET A 1 34.21 29.23 23.10
CA MET A 1 33.91 29.20 21.66
C MET A 1 34.12 27.83 20.97
N ALA A 2 35.08 27.00 21.38
CA ALA A 2 35.29 25.68 20.73
C ALA A 2 34.22 24.62 20.98
N LYS A 3 33.44 24.69 22.06
CA LYS A 3 32.33 23.74 22.34
C LYS A 3 31.00 24.06 21.63
N PHE A 4 30.85 25.27 21.11
CA PHE A 4 29.65 25.71 20.38
C PHE A 4 29.67 25.24 18.92
N PHE A 5 30.87 25.10 18.33
CA PHE A 5 31.04 24.61 16.97
C PHE A 5 30.90 23.07 16.83
N GLN A 6 31.12 22.33 17.93
CA GLN A 6 30.90 20.88 17.90
C GLN A 6 29.41 20.49 17.93
N ALA A 7 28.55 21.28 18.58
CA ALA A 7 27.12 21.04 18.61
C ALA A 7 26.42 21.35 17.27
N LEU A 8 26.90 22.40 16.55
CA LEU A 8 26.36 22.74 15.21
C LEU A 8 26.81 21.75 14.13
N GLY A 9 28.04 21.19 14.26
CA GLY A 9 28.56 20.17 13.35
C GLY A 9 27.85 18.82 13.48
N ILE A 10 27.39 18.47 14.68
CA ILE A 10 26.66 17.20 14.93
C ILE A 10 25.20 17.32 14.44
N ALA A 11 24.55 18.46 14.55
CA ALA A 11 23.18 18.65 14.06
C ALA A 11 23.11 18.65 12.51
N LEU A 12 24.14 19.17 11.82
CA LEU A 12 24.24 19.11 10.36
C LEU A 12 24.65 17.72 9.84
N LEU A 13 25.40 16.95 10.63
CA LEU A 13 25.77 15.57 10.29
C LEU A 13 24.59 14.59 10.47
N PHE A 14 23.66 14.86 11.40
CA PHE A 14 22.46 14.02 11.56
C PHE A 14 21.44 14.20 10.43
N CYS A 15 21.28 15.39 9.84
CA CYS A 15 20.42 15.61 8.68
C CYS A 15 20.99 14.99 7.39
N SER A 16 22.31 14.95 7.23
CA SER A 16 22.94 14.36 6.03
C SER A 16 23.10 12.85 6.11
N SER A 17 23.17 12.26 7.30
CA SER A 17 23.32 10.81 7.47
C SER A 17 22.02 10.01 7.26
N VAL A 18 20.85 10.64 7.43
CA VAL A 18 19.54 9.99 7.20
C VAL A 18 19.30 9.73 5.70
N LEU A 19 19.92 10.50 4.81
CA LEU A 19 19.78 10.37 3.35
C LEU A 19 20.90 9.55 2.69
N ALA A 20 22.01 9.32 3.39
CA ALA A 20 23.17 8.60 2.84
C ALA A 20 22.92 7.12 2.50
N GLY A 21 21.83 6.53 2.97
CA GLY A 21 21.44 5.15 2.67
C GLY A 21 20.35 5.00 1.61
N TRP A 22 19.81 6.12 1.08
CA TRP A 22 18.80 6.05 0.03
C TRP A 22 19.46 6.03 -1.35
N THR A 23 19.13 5.02 -2.15
CA THR A 23 19.54 4.93 -3.54
C THR A 23 18.31 4.86 -4.43
N SER A 24 18.16 5.83 -5.31
CA SER A 24 17.19 5.76 -6.41
C SER A 24 17.87 5.15 -7.63
N PRO A 25 17.31 4.12 -8.25
CA PRO A 25 17.80 3.65 -9.54
C PRO A 25 17.54 4.65 -10.68
N HIS A 26 16.84 5.76 -10.40
CA HIS A 26 16.48 6.80 -11.36
C HIS A 26 17.33 8.07 -11.28
N ASP A 27 18.48 8.04 -10.60
CA ASP A 27 19.33 9.22 -10.33
C ASP A 27 19.70 10.04 -11.59
N LEU A 28 19.63 9.43 -12.75
CA LEU A 28 19.94 10.10 -14.03
C LEU A 28 18.70 10.62 -14.80
N GLN A 29 17.47 10.40 -14.29
CA GLN A 29 16.24 10.72 -15.03
C GLN A 29 15.30 11.68 -14.29
N LEU A 30 15.65 12.07 -13.08
CA LEU A 30 14.84 12.94 -12.23
C LEU A 30 14.88 14.42 -12.63
N GLU A 31 15.75 14.80 -13.56
CA GLU A 31 15.93 16.21 -13.97
C GLU A 31 14.92 16.70 -15.02
N GLU A 32 14.19 15.77 -15.68
CA GLU A 32 13.21 16.11 -16.72
C GLU A 32 11.84 15.50 -16.43
N GLU A 33 10.77 16.24 -16.63
CA GLU A 33 9.40 15.72 -16.64
C GLU A 33 9.30 14.63 -17.72
N ALA A 34 9.04 13.38 -17.29
CA ALA A 34 8.86 12.29 -18.24
C ALA A 34 7.64 12.59 -19.14
N PRO A 35 7.77 12.46 -20.48
CA PRO A 35 6.66 12.77 -21.39
C PRO A 35 5.45 11.84 -21.25
N ALA A 36 5.51 10.84 -20.36
CA ALA A 36 4.41 9.92 -20.06
C ALA A 36 4.46 9.44 -18.60
N ALA A 37 3.29 9.37 -17.99
CA ALA A 37 3.12 8.82 -16.64
C ALA A 37 3.14 7.28 -16.70
N LEU A 38 4.25 6.66 -16.30
CA LEU A 38 4.42 5.21 -16.22
C LEU A 38 4.57 4.79 -14.75
N LEU A 39 3.84 3.74 -14.34
CA LEU A 39 3.95 3.19 -13.00
C LEU A 39 3.72 1.66 -13.04
N PRO A 40 4.68 0.82 -12.58
CA PRO A 40 6.02 1.21 -12.16
C PRO A 40 6.82 1.91 -13.26
N PHE A 41 7.68 2.85 -12.87
CA PHE A 41 8.55 3.54 -13.81
C PHE A 41 9.61 2.57 -14.36
N PRO A 42 9.91 2.58 -15.68
CA PRO A 42 10.91 1.69 -16.24
C PRO A 42 12.31 1.95 -15.68
N ARG A 43 13.11 0.90 -15.54
CA ARG A 43 14.48 1.00 -15.03
C ARG A 43 15.42 1.79 -15.93
N GLU A 44 15.26 1.60 -17.22
CA GLU A 44 16.01 2.37 -18.22
C GLU A 44 15.06 2.89 -19.29
N VAL A 45 15.01 4.18 -19.47
CA VAL A 45 14.21 4.81 -20.51
C VAL A 45 15.03 5.91 -21.20
N SER A 46 14.96 5.91 -22.52
CA SER A 46 15.54 6.96 -23.36
C SER A 46 14.44 7.53 -24.24
N TRP A 47 13.98 8.72 -23.85
CA TRP A 47 13.05 9.47 -24.67
C TRP A 47 13.77 10.05 -25.88
N LYS A 48 13.11 10.06 -27.04
CA LYS A 48 13.67 10.52 -28.31
C LYS A 48 12.79 11.62 -28.87
N GLU A 49 13.36 12.46 -29.71
CA GLU A 49 12.56 13.46 -30.46
C GLU A 49 11.52 12.79 -31.37
N GLY A 50 10.35 13.43 -31.45
CA GLY A 50 9.24 12.97 -32.26
C GLY A 50 8.23 12.11 -31.51
N GLU A 51 7.13 11.85 -32.19
CA GLU A 51 6.01 11.07 -31.66
C GLU A 51 5.39 10.17 -32.73
N LEU A 52 4.92 9.01 -32.32
CA LEU A 52 4.18 8.10 -33.17
C LEU A 52 2.68 8.39 -33.04
N LYS A 53 2.05 8.82 -34.13
CA LYS A 53 0.59 9.03 -34.19
C LYS A 53 -0.15 7.70 -34.15
N LEU A 54 -1.17 7.63 -33.30
CA LEU A 54 -1.94 6.40 -33.09
C LEU A 54 -3.12 6.31 -34.09
N PRO A 55 -3.16 5.29 -34.93
CA PRO A 55 -4.33 5.00 -35.74
C PRO A 55 -5.47 4.42 -34.90
N ALA A 56 -6.66 4.30 -35.51
CA ALA A 56 -7.79 3.63 -34.86
C ALA A 56 -7.44 2.17 -34.49
N ALA A 57 -7.98 1.69 -33.37
CA ALA A 57 -7.67 0.36 -32.83
C ALA A 57 -7.81 -0.78 -33.86
N ALA A 58 -8.80 -0.70 -34.74
CA ALA A 58 -9.02 -1.70 -35.80
C ALA A 58 -7.87 -1.79 -36.84
N ASN A 59 -6.99 -0.79 -36.87
CA ASN A 59 -5.85 -0.74 -37.78
C ASN A 59 -4.55 -1.23 -37.14
N TRP A 60 -4.61 -1.73 -35.89
CA TRP A 60 -3.46 -2.28 -35.18
C TRP A 60 -3.34 -3.77 -35.44
N LYS A 61 -2.11 -4.26 -35.58
CA LYS A 61 -1.80 -5.67 -35.75
C LYS A 61 -0.71 -6.09 -34.79
N LEU A 62 -0.93 -7.19 -34.05
CA LEU A 62 0.08 -7.86 -33.26
C LEU A 62 0.72 -8.98 -34.10
N THR A 63 2.04 -9.07 -34.11
CA THR A 63 2.80 -10.07 -34.86
C THR A 63 3.93 -10.66 -34.03
N GLY A 64 4.38 -11.86 -34.39
CA GLY A 64 5.42 -12.61 -33.71
C GLY A 64 4.89 -13.92 -33.12
N LYS A 65 5.80 -14.84 -32.78
CA LYS A 65 5.45 -16.18 -32.27
C LYS A 65 4.64 -16.09 -30.96
N ALA A 66 5.02 -15.19 -30.05
CA ALA A 66 4.37 -14.99 -28.77
C ALA A 66 2.94 -14.41 -28.89
N ALA A 67 2.56 -13.83 -30.02
CA ALA A 67 1.23 -13.29 -30.24
C ALA A 67 0.09 -14.33 -30.18
N LYS A 68 0.39 -15.63 -30.15
CA LYS A 68 -0.60 -16.70 -30.00
C LYS A 68 -0.87 -17.10 -28.55
N ASN A 69 -0.10 -16.57 -27.59
CA ASN A 69 -0.24 -16.91 -26.16
C ASN A 69 -1.45 -16.17 -25.56
N ASP A 70 -2.21 -16.85 -24.71
CA ASP A 70 -3.46 -16.33 -24.14
C ASP A 70 -3.26 -15.09 -23.29
N SER A 71 -2.26 -15.06 -22.41
CA SER A 71 -1.94 -13.90 -21.58
C SER A 71 -1.52 -12.69 -22.43
N VAL A 72 -0.75 -12.91 -23.48
CA VAL A 72 -0.35 -11.87 -24.44
C VAL A 72 -1.56 -11.36 -25.21
N GLN A 73 -2.47 -12.24 -25.63
CA GLN A 73 -3.72 -11.86 -26.30
C GLN A 73 -4.66 -11.08 -25.37
N LEU A 74 -4.73 -11.48 -24.07
CA LEU A 74 -5.49 -10.74 -23.09
C LEU A 74 -4.97 -9.31 -22.92
N ALA A 75 -3.65 -9.15 -22.71
CA ALA A 75 -3.02 -7.84 -22.60
C ALA A 75 -3.21 -7.00 -23.88
N TRP A 76 -3.12 -7.64 -25.07
CA TRP A 76 -3.35 -7.01 -26.35
C TRP A 76 -4.79 -6.51 -26.53
N LYS A 77 -5.80 -7.33 -26.20
CA LYS A 77 -7.22 -6.92 -26.23
C LYS A 77 -7.47 -5.74 -25.29
N GLY A 78 -6.91 -5.80 -24.09
CA GLY A 78 -6.99 -4.69 -23.13
C GLY A 78 -6.35 -3.41 -23.67
N LEU A 79 -5.19 -3.48 -24.32
CA LEU A 79 -4.54 -2.35 -24.96
C LEU A 79 -5.44 -1.74 -26.05
N LEU A 80 -6.00 -2.57 -26.94
CA LEU A 80 -6.85 -2.10 -28.03
C LEU A 80 -8.10 -1.36 -27.53
N SER A 81 -8.68 -1.78 -26.42
CA SER A 81 -9.87 -1.12 -25.84
C SER A 81 -9.61 0.30 -25.34
N GLU A 82 -8.37 0.67 -25.11
CA GLU A 82 -7.97 1.98 -24.56
C GLU A 82 -7.53 2.99 -25.65
N ILE A 83 -7.31 2.51 -26.86
CA ILE A 83 -6.87 3.37 -27.97
C ILE A 83 -7.96 4.36 -28.38
N LYS A 84 -7.65 5.64 -28.31
CA LYS A 84 -8.51 6.76 -28.76
C LYS A 84 -8.09 7.35 -30.09
N GLY A 85 -7.05 6.81 -30.71
CA GLY A 85 -6.62 7.20 -32.06
C GLY A 85 -7.74 7.01 -33.11
N LYS A 86 -7.83 7.93 -34.09
CA LYS A 86 -8.82 7.90 -35.17
C LYS A 86 -8.17 7.89 -36.57
N GLY A 87 -6.85 7.80 -36.63
CA GLY A 87 -6.07 7.78 -37.85
C GLY A 87 -6.39 6.57 -38.74
N LYS A 88 -6.27 6.73 -40.06
CA LYS A 88 -6.49 5.66 -41.07
C LYS A 88 -5.25 4.79 -41.31
N GLY A 89 -4.08 5.19 -40.80
CA GLY A 89 -2.82 4.45 -40.94
C GLY A 89 -2.89 3.05 -40.31
N LYS A 90 -2.01 2.14 -40.73
CA LYS A 90 -1.84 0.81 -40.11
C LYS A 90 -0.66 0.86 -39.18
N LEU A 91 -0.79 0.24 -37.97
CA LEU A 91 0.29 0.11 -37.01
C LEU A 91 0.51 -1.36 -36.65
N THR A 92 1.77 -1.77 -36.66
CA THR A 92 2.17 -3.12 -36.30
C THR A 92 2.98 -3.08 -35.02
N VAL A 93 2.56 -3.85 -34.01
CA VAL A 93 3.35 -4.19 -32.83
C VAL A 93 4.02 -5.54 -33.08
N ARG A 94 5.35 -5.55 -33.06
CA ARG A 94 6.17 -6.74 -33.34
C ARG A 94 6.69 -7.31 -32.06
N LEU A 95 6.38 -8.57 -31.78
CA LEU A 95 6.93 -9.34 -30.66
C LEU A 95 8.12 -10.17 -31.17
N ARG A 96 9.26 -10.07 -30.50
CA ARG A 96 10.51 -10.80 -30.84
C ARG A 96 11.32 -11.11 -29.57
N GLY A 97 12.41 -11.89 -29.68
CA GLY A 97 13.38 -12.05 -28.61
C GLY A 97 14.04 -10.71 -28.23
N ALA A 98 14.41 -10.55 -26.98
CA ALA A 98 15.10 -9.37 -26.47
C ALA A 98 16.58 -9.30 -26.92
N GLY A 99 17.18 -10.44 -27.27
CA GLY A 99 18.59 -10.56 -27.60
C GLY A 99 19.49 -10.22 -26.42
N ASP A 100 20.65 -9.63 -26.70
CA ASP A 100 21.65 -9.29 -25.67
C ASP A 100 21.30 -8.08 -24.81
N LYS A 101 20.05 -7.56 -24.92
CA LYS A 101 19.59 -6.41 -24.15
C LYS A 101 19.19 -6.77 -22.73
N LEU A 102 18.93 -8.04 -22.46
CA LEU A 102 18.62 -8.58 -21.15
C LEU A 102 19.64 -9.68 -20.81
N ASN A 103 20.20 -9.62 -19.62
CA ASN A 103 21.01 -10.72 -19.08
C ASN A 103 20.11 -11.87 -18.59
N ASP A 104 20.70 -12.99 -18.18
CA ASP A 104 19.94 -14.20 -17.83
C ASP A 104 18.98 -14.00 -16.63
N GLU A 105 19.38 -13.20 -15.64
CA GLU A 105 18.54 -12.84 -14.49
C GLU A 105 17.32 -12.01 -14.92
N GLN A 106 17.52 -11.08 -15.85
CA GLN A 106 16.49 -10.19 -16.36
C GLN A 106 15.49 -10.87 -17.31
N LYS A 107 15.89 -11.92 -18.02
CA LYS A 107 15.08 -12.61 -19.04
C LYS A 107 13.76 -13.18 -18.51
N ALA A 108 13.68 -13.49 -17.22
CA ALA A 108 12.51 -14.13 -16.64
C ALA A 108 11.23 -13.25 -16.77
N GLU A 109 11.36 -11.95 -16.56
CA GLU A 109 10.24 -11.00 -16.57
C GLU A 109 10.54 -9.71 -17.33
N GLY A 110 11.78 -9.50 -17.77
CA GLY A 110 12.21 -8.28 -18.45
C GLY A 110 11.74 -8.19 -19.90
N TYR A 111 11.73 -6.96 -20.39
CA TYR A 111 11.37 -6.64 -21.77
C TYR A 111 12.14 -5.42 -22.29
N VAL A 112 12.16 -5.30 -23.62
CA VAL A 112 12.62 -4.13 -24.37
C VAL A 112 11.44 -3.57 -25.15
N LEU A 113 11.12 -2.29 -24.98
CA LEU A 113 10.08 -1.61 -25.76
C LEU A 113 10.70 -0.50 -26.58
N GLN A 114 10.48 -0.52 -27.89
CA GLN A 114 10.91 0.52 -28.81
C GLN A 114 9.71 1.11 -29.54
N VAL A 115 9.61 2.43 -29.51
CA VAL A 115 8.61 3.22 -30.25
C VAL A 115 9.36 4.20 -31.18
N ASN A 116 9.08 4.16 -32.47
CA ASN A 116 9.64 5.06 -33.46
C ASN A 116 8.73 5.16 -34.70
N ASP A 117 9.11 5.92 -35.72
CA ASP A 117 8.33 6.09 -36.96
C ASP A 117 8.03 4.79 -37.71
N LYS A 118 8.84 3.74 -37.51
CA LYS A 118 8.66 2.41 -38.13
C LYS A 118 7.64 1.55 -37.40
N GLY A 119 7.11 2.03 -36.25
CA GLY A 119 6.12 1.34 -35.41
C GLY A 119 6.65 0.97 -34.03
N ILE A 120 6.09 -0.09 -33.46
CA ILE A 120 6.36 -0.54 -32.10
C ILE A 120 6.97 -1.94 -32.11
N THR A 121 8.00 -2.16 -31.31
CA THR A 121 8.59 -3.48 -31.11
C THR A 121 8.70 -3.77 -29.62
N ILE A 122 8.27 -4.97 -29.19
CA ILE A 122 8.48 -5.49 -27.85
C ILE A 122 9.36 -6.74 -27.96
N GLY A 123 10.51 -6.71 -27.27
CA GLY A 123 11.43 -7.82 -27.14
C GLY A 123 11.34 -8.43 -25.76
N ALA A 124 11.16 -9.75 -25.65
CA ALA A 124 11.18 -10.48 -24.39
C ALA A 124 11.48 -11.97 -24.64
N GLU A 125 11.81 -12.72 -23.58
CA GLU A 125 12.10 -14.17 -23.70
C GLU A 125 10.94 -15.03 -23.14
N THR A 126 10.06 -14.44 -22.33
CA THR A 126 8.98 -15.15 -21.65
C THR A 126 7.61 -14.51 -21.91
N THR A 127 6.55 -15.26 -21.62
CA THR A 127 5.17 -14.73 -21.62
C THR A 127 5.03 -13.53 -20.69
N ALA A 128 5.61 -13.58 -19.49
CA ALA A 128 5.55 -12.50 -18.51
C ALA A 128 6.22 -11.22 -19.03
N GLY A 129 7.42 -11.33 -19.63
CA GLY A 129 8.10 -10.18 -20.23
C GLY A 129 7.28 -9.51 -21.34
N PHE A 130 6.66 -10.29 -22.24
CA PHE A 130 5.75 -9.73 -23.26
C PHE A 130 4.52 -9.09 -22.64
N PHE A 131 3.93 -9.73 -21.63
CA PHE A 131 2.77 -9.21 -20.90
C PHE A 131 3.08 -7.85 -20.27
N TYR A 132 4.21 -7.72 -19.56
CA TYR A 132 4.61 -6.46 -18.93
C TYR A 132 5.01 -5.38 -19.93
N GLY A 133 5.65 -5.74 -21.01
CA GLY A 133 5.92 -4.81 -22.13
C GLY A 133 4.62 -4.24 -22.73
N LEU A 134 3.59 -5.10 -22.86
CA LEU A 134 2.27 -4.66 -23.30
C LEU A 134 1.55 -3.81 -22.23
N GLN A 135 1.72 -4.06 -20.92
CA GLN A 135 1.16 -3.19 -19.88
C GLN A 135 1.78 -1.79 -19.91
N THR A 136 3.11 -1.70 -20.11
CA THR A 136 3.78 -0.41 -20.29
C THR A 136 3.29 0.32 -21.53
N LEU A 137 3.17 -0.39 -22.67
CA LEU A 137 2.60 0.20 -23.89
C LEU A 137 1.14 0.64 -23.67
N ARG A 138 0.35 -0.10 -22.88
CA ARG A 138 -1.02 0.28 -22.52
C ARG A 138 -1.07 1.62 -21.79
N GLN A 139 -0.14 1.86 -20.86
CA GLN A 139 -0.07 3.14 -20.15
C GLN A 139 0.31 4.27 -21.11
N LEU A 140 1.26 4.04 -22.03
CA LEU A 140 1.65 5.02 -23.04
C LEU A 140 0.49 5.42 -23.96
N VAL A 141 -0.34 4.48 -24.39
CA VAL A 141 -1.43 4.75 -25.33
C VAL A 141 -2.71 5.25 -24.66
N HIS A 142 -2.83 5.08 -23.35
CA HIS A 142 -4.06 5.40 -22.62
C HIS A 142 -4.48 6.86 -22.81
N LYS A 143 -5.67 7.08 -23.40
CA LYS A 143 -6.23 8.40 -23.75
C LYS A 143 -5.38 9.26 -24.69
N ASN A 144 -4.25 8.80 -25.16
CA ASN A 144 -3.36 9.55 -26.04
C ASN A 144 -3.76 9.40 -27.52
N LYS A 145 -3.44 10.40 -28.33
CA LYS A 145 -3.56 10.37 -29.80
C LYS A 145 -2.23 10.09 -30.49
N SER A 146 -1.16 10.30 -29.79
CA SER A 146 0.23 10.00 -30.14
C SER A 146 0.99 9.58 -28.90
N ILE A 147 2.11 8.89 -29.09
CA ILE A 147 3.02 8.50 -28.00
C ILE A 147 4.45 8.91 -28.37
N PRO A 148 5.24 9.33 -27.37
CA PRO A 148 6.63 9.76 -27.60
C PRO A 148 7.47 8.61 -28.17
N HIS A 149 8.42 8.94 -29.03
CA HIS A 149 9.45 8.00 -29.41
C HIS A 149 10.30 7.67 -28.19
N CYS A 150 10.52 6.36 -27.92
CA CYS A 150 11.29 5.92 -26.80
C CYS A 150 11.98 4.57 -27.03
N PHE A 151 12.98 4.34 -26.21
CA PHE A 151 13.63 3.05 -26.05
C PHE A 151 13.70 2.72 -24.56
N ILE A 152 13.03 1.64 -24.17
CA ILE A 152 12.92 1.19 -22.78
C ILE A 152 13.54 -0.19 -22.65
N VAL A 153 14.39 -0.38 -21.64
CA VAL A 153 14.84 -1.69 -21.17
C VAL A 153 14.41 -1.82 -19.71
N ASP A 154 13.60 -2.82 -19.40
CA ASP A 154 12.92 -2.87 -18.12
C ASP A 154 12.82 -4.30 -17.56
N TRP A 155 12.99 -4.43 -16.23
CA TRP A 155 12.95 -5.69 -15.50
C TRP A 155 12.72 -5.43 -14.01
N PRO A 156 12.08 -6.35 -13.25
CA PRO A 156 11.84 -6.17 -11.83
C PRO A 156 13.11 -6.37 -10.99
N ALA A 157 13.24 -5.64 -9.89
CA ALA A 157 14.28 -5.84 -8.89
C ALA A 157 13.97 -7.04 -7.97
N PHE A 158 12.69 -7.33 -7.74
CA PHE A 158 12.25 -8.46 -6.93
C PHE A 158 11.39 -9.42 -7.76
N ARG A 159 11.62 -10.73 -7.56
CA ARG A 159 10.90 -11.78 -8.26
C ARG A 159 9.39 -11.74 -8.00
N TYR A 160 8.98 -11.42 -6.76
CA TYR A 160 7.58 -11.36 -6.40
C TYR A 160 7.19 -9.97 -5.87
N ARG A 161 6.05 -9.50 -6.33
CA ARG A 161 5.41 -8.24 -6.00
C ARG A 161 3.95 -8.56 -5.69
N GLY A 162 3.70 -8.81 -4.41
CA GLY A 162 2.46 -9.40 -3.96
C GLY A 162 1.54 -8.46 -3.22
N TYR A 163 0.25 -8.80 -3.24
CA TYR A 163 -0.73 -8.26 -2.31
C TYR A 163 -1.54 -9.40 -1.70
N MET A 164 -2.05 -9.18 -0.50
CA MET A 164 -2.93 -10.10 0.20
C MET A 164 -4.27 -9.43 0.46
N GLN A 165 -5.35 -10.16 0.21
CA GLN A 165 -6.72 -9.75 0.54
C GLN A 165 -7.31 -10.70 1.58
N ASP A 166 -7.74 -10.12 2.70
CA ASP A 166 -8.44 -10.86 3.75
C ASP A 166 -9.91 -11.07 3.37
N CYS A 167 -10.19 -12.25 2.82
CA CYS A 167 -11.53 -12.74 2.52
C CYS A 167 -12.10 -13.61 3.65
N GLY A 168 -11.28 -13.98 4.64
CA GLY A 168 -11.71 -14.73 5.82
C GLY A 168 -12.55 -13.88 6.79
N ARG A 169 -12.20 -12.59 6.95
CA ARG A 169 -12.95 -11.65 7.79
C ARG A 169 -14.04 -10.89 7.03
N ASN A 170 -13.83 -10.62 5.75
CA ASN A 170 -14.78 -9.92 4.88
C ASN A 170 -14.78 -10.58 3.51
N PHE A 171 -15.83 -11.37 3.24
CA PHE A 171 -15.94 -12.14 2.00
C PHE A 171 -16.05 -11.24 0.77
N TRP A 172 -15.25 -11.51 -0.25
CA TRP A 172 -15.30 -10.83 -1.53
C TRP A 172 -15.80 -11.76 -2.62
N LYS A 173 -16.76 -11.29 -3.40
CA LYS A 173 -17.27 -12.04 -4.55
C LYS A 173 -16.21 -12.19 -5.62
N VAL A 174 -16.30 -13.27 -6.40
CA VAL A 174 -15.35 -13.60 -7.47
C VAL A 174 -15.19 -12.46 -8.48
N GLU A 175 -16.29 -11.79 -8.84
CA GLU A 175 -16.24 -10.66 -9.77
C GLU A 175 -15.40 -9.51 -9.25
N ARG A 176 -15.45 -9.23 -7.93
CA ARG A 176 -14.63 -8.21 -7.32
C ARG A 176 -13.15 -8.61 -7.29
N LEU A 177 -12.85 -9.86 -6.94
CA LEU A 177 -11.46 -10.39 -6.98
C LEU A 177 -10.88 -10.29 -8.40
N LYS A 178 -11.67 -10.62 -9.42
CA LYS A 178 -11.24 -10.48 -10.83
C LYS A 178 -10.93 -9.03 -11.20
N LYS A 179 -11.75 -8.08 -10.76
CA LYS A 179 -11.51 -6.64 -10.97
C LYS A 179 -10.19 -6.20 -10.32
N GLU A 180 -9.89 -6.67 -9.11
CA GLU A 180 -8.63 -6.38 -8.44
C GLU A 180 -7.42 -6.99 -9.17
N LEU A 181 -7.54 -8.24 -9.59
CA LEU A 181 -6.50 -8.90 -10.38
C LEU A 181 -6.21 -8.16 -11.69
N ASP A 182 -7.24 -7.62 -12.36
CA ASP A 182 -7.08 -6.79 -13.54
C ASP A 182 -6.27 -5.51 -13.25
N LEU A 183 -6.58 -4.82 -12.16
CA LEU A 183 -5.90 -3.59 -11.77
C LEU A 183 -4.48 -3.87 -11.25
N ALA A 184 -4.29 -4.91 -10.46
CA ALA A 184 -2.97 -5.35 -9.98
C ALA A 184 -2.03 -5.72 -11.15
N ALA A 185 -2.53 -6.42 -12.16
CA ALA A 185 -1.78 -6.75 -13.37
C ALA A 185 -1.31 -5.49 -14.15
N ARG A 186 -2.07 -4.37 -14.08
CA ARG A 186 -1.68 -3.09 -14.67
C ARG A 186 -0.45 -2.48 -13.99
N LEU A 187 -0.27 -2.77 -12.71
CA LEU A 187 0.87 -2.37 -11.89
C LEU A 187 2.02 -3.39 -11.92
N LYS A 188 1.96 -4.40 -12.79
CA LYS A 188 2.93 -5.51 -12.88
C LYS A 188 3.07 -6.28 -11.55
N VAL A 189 2.05 -6.28 -10.72
CA VAL A 189 1.92 -7.17 -9.55
C VAL A 189 1.74 -8.59 -10.06
N ASN A 190 2.45 -9.57 -9.47
CA ASN A 190 2.50 -10.94 -9.97
C ASN A 190 2.19 -12.01 -8.91
N LEU A 191 1.74 -11.59 -7.73
CA LEU A 191 1.37 -12.51 -6.67
C LEU A 191 0.13 -12.00 -5.94
N PHE A 192 -0.84 -12.90 -5.75
CA PHE A 192 -2.02 -12.68 -4.93
C PHE A 192 -2.03 -13.70 -3.78
N HIS A 193 -1.90 -13.24 -2.55
CA HIS A 193 -2.07 -14.04 -1.36
C HIS A 193 -3.54 -13.96 -0.94
N TRP A 194 -4.26 -15.06 -1.06
CA TRP A 194 -5.69 -15.14 -0.83
C TRP A 194 -5.98 -15.72 0.54
N HIS A 195 -6.21 -14.87 1.54
CA HIS A 195 -6.54 -15.26 2.91
C HIS A 195 -8.02 -15.69 2.98
N LEU A 196 -8.27 -17.00 2.93
CA LEU A 196 -9.59 -17.59 2.70
C LEU A 196 -10.35 -17.91 3.98
N THR A 197 -9.66 -18.05 5.11
CA THR A 197 -10.25 -18.47 6.39
C THR A 197 -9.72 -17.64 7.54
N ASP A 198 -10.58 -17.24 8.48
CA ASP A 198 -10.22 -16.56 9.70
C ASP A 198 -11.31 -16.77 10.76
N TYR A 199 -11.10 -16.32 12.01
CA TYR A 199 -12.00 -16.58 13.14
C TYR A 199 -13.50 -16.46 12.85
N PRO A 200 -13.99 -15.59 11.94
CA PRO A 200 -15.41 -15.50 11.63
C PRO A 200 -15.94 -16.69 10.84
N ALA A 201 -15.16 -17.24 9.90
CA ALA A 201 -15.65 -18.23 8.97
C ALA A 201 -14.55 -19.00 8.23
N TRP A 202 -14.92 -20.20 7.80
CA TRP A 202 -14.28 -20.99 6.76
C TRP A 202 -15.01 -20.73 5.44
N HIS A 203 -14.41 -19.97 4.52
CA HIS A 203 -15.09 -19.57 3.29
C HIS A 203 -14.81 -20.48 2.08
N ILE A 204 -14.20 -21.64 2.27
CA ILE A 204 -13.97 -22.64 1.24
C ILE A 204 -15.06 -23.72 1.34
N GLN A 205 -15.61 -24.16 0.21
CA GLN A 205 -16.48 -25.33 0.18
C GLN A 205 -15.79 -26.51 0.88
N CYS A 206 -16.49 -27.16 1.80
CA CYS A 206 -15.98 -28.32 2.49
C CYS A 206 -16.94 -29.49 2.28
N LYS A 207 -16.50 -30.53 1.52
CA LYS A 207 -17.28 -31.71 1.20
C LYS A 207 -17.22 -32.73 2.32
N ALA A 208 -16.04 -32.93 2.93
CA ALA A 208 -15.83 -33.88 4.03
C ALA A 208 -16.55 -33.41 5.32
N TYR A 209 -16.59 -32.11 5.57
CA TYR A 209 -17.17 -31.53 6.79
C TYR A 209 -18.10 -30.36 6.48
N PRO A 210 -19.28 -30.59 5.90
CA PRO A 210 -20.22 -29.55 5.47
C PRO A 210 -20.64 -28.58 6.59
N GLN A 211 -20.55 -29.00 7.86
CA GLN A 211 -20.83 -28.14 9.01
C GLN A 211 -19.92 -26.92 9.10
N LEU A 212 -18.71 -26.94 8.54
CA LEU A 212 -17.84 -25.76 8.44
C LEU A 212 -18.45 -24.65 7.59
N ASN A 213 -19.28 -25.00 6.64
CA ASN A 213 -20.00 -24.05 5.80
C ASN A 213 -21.36 -23.63 6.38
N SER A 214 -21.78 -24.21 7.52
CA SER A 214 -23.04 -23.85 8.14
C SER A 214 -23.05 -22.42 8.69
N PRO A 215 -24.09 -21.62 8.40
CA PRO A 215 -24.27 -20.28 8.99
C PRO A 215 -24.21 -20.25 10.52
N LYS A 216 -24.55 -21.37 11.20
CA LYS A 216 -24.55 -21.50 12.66
C LYS A 216 -23.16 -21.35 13.28
N HIS A 217 -22.11 -21.65 12.53
CA HIS A 217 -20.72 -21.64 13.00
C HIS A 217 -19.93 -20.41 12.52
N ARG A 218 -20.59 -19.50 11.82
CA ARG A 218 -20.01 -18.25 11.29
C ARG A 218 -20.50 -17.04 12.08
N THR A 219 -19.72 -15.97 12.07
CA THR A 219 -20.10 -14.71 12.72
C THR A 219 -20.18 -13.54 11.73
N ARG A 220 -19.68 -13.71 10.51
CA ARG A 220 -19.75 -12.76 9.41
C ARG A 220 -20.02 -13.49 8.09
N ASP A 221 -20.59 -12.80 7.12
CA ASP A 221 -20.81 -13.30 5.75
C ASP A 221 -21.36 -14.75 5.76
N LEU A 222 -22.48 -14.92 6.49
CA LEU A 222 -22.97 -16.20 6.98
C LEU A 222 -23.23 -17.25 5.87
N ASN A 223 -23.61 -16.78 4.68
CA ASN A 223 -24.03 -17.63 3.56
C ASN A 223 -22.99 -17.66 2.41
N ASP A 224 -21.87 -16.97 2.58
CA ASP A 224 -20.91 -16.80 1.50
C ASP A 224 -19.80 -17.86 1.59
N THR A 225 -19.60 -18.60 0.53
CA THR A 225 -18.61 -19.68 0.43
C THR A 225 -18.13 -19.76 -1.02
N TYR A 226 -16.83 -19.84 -1.23
CA TYR A 226 -16.26 -20.17 -2.54
C TYR A 226 -16.41 -21.67 -2.80
N SER A 227 -17.08 -22.03 -3.88
CA SER A 227 -17.02 -23.39 -4.43
C SER A 227 -15.64 -23.69 -5.00
N TYR A 228 -15.26 -24.93 -5.10
CA TYR A 228 -14.01 -25.31 -5.74
C TYR A 228 -13.95 -24.91 -7.23
N ASP A 229 -15.11 -24.84 -7.90
CA ASP A 229 -15.18 -24.33 -9.27
C ASP A 229 -14.84 -22.83 -9.35
N GLU A 230 -15.38 -22.02 -8.44
CA GLU A 230 -15.05 -20.61 -8.33
C GLU A 230 -13.57 -20.38 -7.97
N ILE A 231 -13.02 -21.21 -7.08
CA ILE A 231 -11.59 -21.15 -6.74
C ILE A 231 -10.75 -21.44 -7.99
N ARG A 232 -11.04 -22.53 -8.72
CA ARG A 232 -10.34 -22.84 -9.99
C ARG A 232 -10.49 -21.73 -11.02
N GLU A 233 -11.65 -21.11 -11.11
CA GLU A 233 -11.90 -19.98 -11.99
C GLU A 233 -11.01 -18.78 -11.67
N VAL A 234 -10.86 -18.42 -10.37
CA VAL A 234 -9.97 -17.33 -9.95
C VAL A 234 -8.51 -17.65 -10.23
N PHE A 235 -8.07 -18.91 -10.00
CA PHE A 235 -6.70 -19.34 -10.34
C PHE A 235 -6.42 -19.22 -11.84
N ALA A 236 -7.33 -19.70 -12.70
CA ALA A 236 -7.19 -19.59 -14.14
C ALA A 236 -7.15 -18.12 -14.59
N TYR A 237 -8.01 -17.29 -14.02
CA TYR A 237 -8.10 -15.86 -14.30
C TYR A 237 -6.82 -15.11 -13.93
N ALA A 238 -6.21 -15.42 -12.78
CA ALA A 238 -4.95 -14.87 -12.34
C ALA A 238 -3.77 -15.30 -13.22
N LYS A 239 -3.72 -16.60 -13.59
CA LYS A 239 -2.68 -17.17 -14.47
C LYS A 239 -2.61 -16.47 -15.83
N GLU A 240 -3.75 -16.13 -16.43
CA GLU A 240 -3.81 -15.36 -17.68
C GLU A 240 -3.21 -13.95 -17.53
N ARG A 241 -3.13 -13.43 -16.31
CA ARG A 241 -2.57 -12.11 -15.95
C ARG A 241 -1.14 -12.18 -15.44
N CYS A 242 -0.51 -13.35 -15.56
CA CYS A 242 0.83 -13.62 -15.01
C CYS A 242 0.88 -13.40 -13.48
N ILE A 243 -0.22 -13.68 -12.78
CA ILE A 243 -0.32 -13.60 -11.32
C ILE A 243 -0.39 -15.02 -10.75
N THR A 244 0.49 -15.32 -9.80
CA THR A 244 0.46 -16.56 -9.01
C THR A 244 -0.43 -16.34 -7.79
N ILE A 245 -1.32 -17.30 -7.47
CA ILE A 245 -2.11 -17.27 -6.25
C ILE A 245 -1.45 -18.15 -5.19
N ILE A 246 -1.33 -17.63 -3.98
CA ILE A 246 -1.03 -18.37 -2.76
C ILE A 246 -2.28 -18.35 -1.88
N PRO A 247 -3.04 -19.46 -1.81
CA PRO A 247 -4.18 -19.54 -0.91
C PRO A 247 -3.71 -19.75 0.52
N GLU A 248 -4.39 -19.11 1.47
CA GLU A 248 -4.17 -19.32 2.89
C GLU A 248 -5.38 -19.98 3.56
N LEU A 249 -5.09 -21.07 4.24
CA LEU A 249 -5.98 -21.77 5.15
C LEU A 249 -5.43 -21.59 6.55
N ASP A 250 -5.84 -20.54 7.24
CA ASP A 250 -5.25 -20.16 8.52
C ASP A 250 -5.57 -21.17 9.63
N MET A 251 -4.52 -21.67 10.26
CA MET A 251 -4.56 -22.72 11.27
C MET A 251 -3.28 -22.77 12.14
N PRO A 252 -3.34 -23.17 13.41
CA PRO A 252 -4.52 -23.41 14.23
C PRO A 252 -5.05 -22.18 14.92
N GLY A 253 -4.35 -21.01 14.75
CA GLY A 253 -4.81 -19.70 15.16
C GLY A 253 -6.06 -19.29 14.36
N HIS A 254 -6.65 -18.15 14.69
CA HIS A 254 -7.76 -17.55 13.94
C HIS A 254 -8.88 -18.50 13.49
N SER A 255 -9.11 -19.61 14.23
CA SER A 255 -9.96 -20.74 13.84
C SER A 255 -11.19 -20.95 14.73
N ALA A 256 -11.74 -19.88 15.32
CA ALA A 256 -12.89 -20.01 16.22
C ALA A 256 -14.14 -20.64 15.55
N TYR A 257 -14.28 -20.51 14.23
CA TYR A 257 -15.32 -21.22 13.45
C TYR A 257 -15.19 -22.75 13.58
N PHE A 258 -13.97 -23.27 13.66
CA PHE A 258 -13.71 -24.70 13.82
C PHE A 258 -14.18 -25.21 15.18
N GLU A 259 -13.81 -24.50 16.26
CA GLU A 259 -14.26 -24.86 17.63
C GLU A 259 -15.78 -24.78 17.75
N ARG A 260 -16.44 -23.81 17.10
CA ARG A 260 -17.92 -23.76 17.04
C ARG A 260 -18.53 -24.93 16.28
N ALA A 261 -17.85 -25.45 15.24
CA ALA A 261 -18.38 -26.54 14.42
C ALA A 261 -18.17 -27.93 15.04
N PHE A 262 -17.07 -28.13 15.80
CA PHE A 262 -16.67 -29.45 16.29
C PHE A 262 -16.64 -29.58 17.83
N GLY A 263 -16.64 -28.46 18.57
CA GLY A 263 -16.58 -28.46 20.03
C GLY A 263 -15.16 -28.64 20.60
N PHE A 264 -14.12 -28.68 19.76
CA PHE A 264 -12.71 -28.77 20.13
C PHE A 264 -11.83 -28.00 19.16
N LYS A 265 -10.58 -27.76 19.53
CA LYS A 265 -9.64 -26.96 18.75
C LYS A 265 -8.85 -27.78 17.75
N MET A 266 -8.32 -27.15 16.72
CA MET A 266 -7.53 -27.79 15.65
C MET A 266 -6.31 -28.56 16.12
N HIS A 267 -5.68 -28.13 17.23
CA HIS A 267 -4.46 -28.76 17.74
C HIS A 267 -4.69 -29.96 18.66
N THR A 268 -5.95 -30.34 18.97
CA THR A 268 -6.24 -31.60 19.65
C THR A 268 -6.02 -32.79 18.70
N PRO A 269 -5.84 -34.03 19.21
CA PRO A 269 -5.66 -35.18 18.35
C PRO A 269 -6.78 -35.35 17.32
N GLU A 270 -8.04 -35.16 17.74
CA GLU A 270 -9.21 -35.19 16.86
C GLU A 270 -9.20 -34.03 15.84
N GLY A 271 -8.81 -32.84 16.31
CA GLY A 271 -8.70 -31.65 15.46
C GLY A 271 -7.61 -31.81 14.39
N MET A 272 -6.44 -32.31 14.76
CA MET A 272 -5.34 -32.57 13.81
C MET A 272 -5.73 -33.56 12.71
N LYS A 273 -6.51 -34.62 13.04
CA LYS A 273 -7.04 -35.53 12.05
C LYS A 273 -7.92 -34.80 11.05
N ILE A 274 -8.85 -33.97 11.52
CA ILE A 274 -9.75 -33.19 10.63
C ILE A 274 -8.94 -32.22 9.80
N VAL A 275 -7.97 -31.52 10.38
CA VAL A 275 -7.07 -30.60 9.64
C VAL A 275 -6.36 -31.34 8.51
N ALA A 276 -5.83 -32.53 8.75
CA ALA A 276 -5.18 -33.32 7.71
C ALA A 276 -6.15 -33.68 6.58
N GLU A 277 -7.40 -34.07 6.90
CA GLU A 277 -8.42 -34.37 5.91
C GLU A 277 -8.90 -33.14 5.12
N LEU A 278 -8.95 -31.95 5.75
CA LEU A 278 -9.23 -30.67 5.07
C LEU A 278 -8.13 -30.31 4.07
N LEU A 279 -6.86 -30.50 4.44
CA LEU A 279 -5.74 -30.30 3.53
C LEU A 279 -5.74 -31.30 2.37
N ASP A 280 -6.06 -32.58 2.65
CA ASP A 280 -6.22 -33.58 1.62
C ASP A 280 -7.33 -33.20 0.62
N GLU A 281 -8.49 -32.76 1.11
CA GLU A 281 -9.60 -32.33 0.26
C GLU A 281 -9.16 -31.14 -0.60
N PHE A 282 -8.63 -30.09 0.01
CA PHE A 282 -8.20 -28.90 -0.71
C PHE A 282 -7.16 -29.22 -1.80
N CYS A 283 -6.14 -29.99 -1.45
CA CYS A 283 -5.09 -30.36 -2.38
C CYS A 283 -5.55 -31.29 -3.52
N LYS A 284 -6.56 -32.10 -3.31
CA LYS A 284 -7.19 -32.91 -4.37
C LYS A 284 -8.04 -32.07 -5.31
N GLU A 285 -8.76 -31.08 -4.79
CA GLU A 285 -9.66 -30.23 -5.58
C GLU A 285 -8.88 -29.18 -6.38
N ILE A 286 -7.78 -28.68 -5.85
CA ILE A 286 -6.93 -27.67 -6.50
C ILE A 286 -5.58 -28.30 -6.84
N PRO A 287 -5.28 -28.60 -8.11
CA PRO A 287 -4.06 -29.30 -8.53
C PRO A 287 -2.74 -28.55 -8.26
N ALA A 288 -1.63 -29.28 -8.05
CA ALA A 288 -0.31 -28.70 -7.72
C ALA A 288 0.28 -27.83 -8.81
N ASP A 289 -0.02 -28.11 -10.06
CA ASP A 289 0.50 -27.34 -11.22
C ASP A 289 -0.08 -25.94 -11.32
N ILE A 290 -1.25 -25.68 -10.70
CA ILE A 290 -1.85 -24.34 -10.61
C ILE A 290 -1.67 -23.70 -9.24
N CYS A 291 -1.47 -24.50 -8.18
CA CYS A 291 -1.29 -24.03 -6.81
C CYS A 291 -0.07 -24.69 -6.16
N PRO A 292 1.16 -24.29 -6.51
CA PRO A 292 2.37 -24.94 -6.01
C PRO A 292 2.73 -24.55 -4.55
N ILE A 293 2.15 -23.49 -4.01
CA ILE A 293 2.42 -22.99 -2.65
C ILE A 293 1.08 -22.90 -1.93
N VAL A 294 1.03 -23.37 -0.67
CA VAL A 294 -0.12 -23.20 0.23
C VAL A 294 0.37 -22.58 1.53
N HIS A 295 -0.27 -21.50 1.92
CA HIS A 295 -0.04 -20.83 3.19
C HIS A 295 -0.99 -21.40 4.25
N PHE A 296 -0.46 -21.72 5.44
CA PHE A 296 -1.27 -22.33 6.52
C PHE A 296 -1.37 -21.48 7.78
N GLY A 297 -1.10 -20.18 7.69
CA GLY A 297 -1.21 -19.23 8.82
C GLY A 297 -0.11 -19.45 9.86
N ALA A 298 -0.48 -20.00 11.00
CA ALA A 298 0.37 -20.33 12.17
C ALA A 298 0.73 -19.13 13.06
N ASP A 299 0.04 -18.00 12.89
CA ASP A 299 0.28 -16.75 13.60
C ASP A 299 -0.58 -16.57 14.86
N GLU A 300 -0.11 -15.67 15.72
CA GLU A 300 -0.77 -15.18 16.94
C GLU A 300 -1.33 -16.26 17.87
N VAL A 301 -0.76 -17.46 17.87
CA VAL A 301 -1.24 -18.60 18.65
C VAL A 301 -0.11 -19.29 19.40
N ARG A 302 -0.44 -19.82 20.58
CA ARG A 302 0.43 -20.70 21.35
C ARG A 302 -0.32 -21.96 21.70
N ILE A 303 0.25 -23.11 21.34
CA ILE A 303 -0.31 -24.44 21.59
C ILE A 303 0.77 -25.35 22.21
N PRO A 304 0.40 -26.35 23.02
CA PRO A 304 1.37 -27.19 23.71
C PRO A 304 2.17 -28.11 22.77
N ASN A 305 1.60 -28.48 21.64
CA ASN A 305 2.16 -29.40 20.65
C ASN A 305 2.53 -28.69 19.33
N ALA A 306 3.08 -27.48 19.41
CA ALA A 306 3.36 -26.62 18.25
C ALA A 306 4.21 -27.31 17.16
N ALA A 307 5.30 -27.98 17.55
CA ALA A 307 6.18 -28.65 16.58
C ALA A 307 5.49 -29.84 15.90
N GLU A 308 4.69 -30.59 16.65
CA GLU A 308 3.89 -31.71 16.10
C GLU A 308 2.85 -31.21 15.09
N PHE A 309 2.11 -30.16 15.44
CA PHE A 309 1.11 -29.56 14.57
C PHE A 309 1.73 -29.06 13.26
N VAL A 310 2.77 -28.23 13.34
CA VAL A 310 3.49 -27.71 12.19
C VAL A 310 4.07 -28.85 11.35
N GLY A 311 4.68 -29.85 12.00
CA GLY A 311 5.24 -31.02 11.32
C GLY A 311 4.17 -31.81 10.54
N MET A 312 2.99 -32.02 11.12
CA MET A 312 1.87 -32.68 10.45
C MET A 312 1.37 -31.88 9.23
N VAL A 313 1.14 -30.56 9.40
CA VAL A 313 0.64 -29.72 8.31
C VAL A 313 1.64 -29.66 7.15
N THR A 314 2.92 -29.42 7.45
CA THR A 314 3.97 -29.34 6.42
C THR A 314 4.15 -30.67 5.69
N ALA A 315 4.19 -31.80 6.41
CA ALA A 315 4.29 -33.11 5.80
C ALA A 315 3.09 -33.42 4.88
N LYS A 316 1.88 -33.03 5.31
CA LYS A 316 0.67 -33.22 4.51
C LYS A 316 0.70 -32.39 3.22
N LEU A 317 1.12 -31.14 3.27
CA LEU A 317 1.27 -30.30 2.09
C LEU A 317 2.36 -30.84 1.13
N GLU A 318 3.51 -31.28 1.68
CA GLU A 318 4.60 -31.88 0.89
C GLU A 318 4.16 -33.22 0.23
N GLU A 319 3.35 -34.03 0.90
CA GLU A 319 2.77 -35.27 0.33
C GLU A 319 1.98 -34.97 -0.95
N HIS A 320 1.31 -33.83 -0.99
CA HIS A 320 0.58 -33.34 -2.17
C HIS A 320 1.43 -32.50 -3.14
N GLY A 321 2.75 -32.49 -3.00
CA GLY A 321 3.67 -31.73 -3.86
C GLY A 321 3.59 -30.22 -3.69
N ARG A 322 3.16 -29.73 -2.51
CA ARG A 322 3.04 -28.31 -2.21
C ARG A 322 4.28 -27.83 -1.43
N GLN A 323 4.68 -26.62 -1.71
CA GLN A 323 5.61 -25.88 -0.86
C GLN A 323 4.81 -25.23 0.28
N PRO A 324 5.06 -25.60 1.56
CA PRO A 324 4.42 -24.93 2.69
C PRO A 324 4.90 -23.49 2.82
N MET A 325 4.00 -22.60 3.26
CA MET A 325 4.28 -21.22 3.62
C MET A 325 3.54 -20.86 4.90
N GLN A 326 4.11 -20.03 5.75
CA GLN A 326 3.49 -19.60 7.00
C GLN A 326 3.95 -18.22 7.44
N TRP A 327 3.18 -17.59 8.29
CA TRP A 327 3.58 -16.36 8.98
C TRP A 327 4.78 -16.61 9.90
N ALA A 328 5.64 -15.60 10.01
CA ALA A 328 6.84 -15.67 10.81
C ALA A 328 7.08 -14.38 11.59
N SER A 329 6.89 -14.46 12.91
CA SER A 329 7.26 -13.46 13.90
C SER A 329 7.53 -14.12 15.26
N SER A 330 7.88 -13.34 16.27
CA SER A 330 8.06 -13.85 17.63
C SER A 330 6.78 -14.30 18.36
N ARG A 331 5.62 -14.06 17.72
CA ARG A 331 4.30 -14.42 18.28
C ARG A 331 3.73 -15.70 17.69
N ASP A 332 4.37 -16.23 16.66
CA ASP A 332 3.85 -17.31 15.83
C ASP A 332 4.38 -18.68 16.26
N LEU A 333 3.84 -19.73 15.67
CA LEU A 333 4.38 -21.08 15.84
C LEU A 333 5.79 -21.21 15.24
N PRO A 334 6.58 -22.22 15.65
CA PRO A 334 7.87 -22.48 15.04
C PRO A 334 7.77 -22.64 13.53
N VAL A 335 8.71 -22.06 12.80
CA VAL A 335 8.71 -22.20 11.34
C VAL A 335 9.14 -23.59 10.93
N GLY A 336 8.32 -24.28 10.11
CA GLY A 336 8.62 -25.58 9.56
C GLY A 336 9.93 -25.55 8.74
N GLU A 337 10.69 -26.66 8.73
CA GLU A 337 12.03 -26.71 8.15
C GLU A 337 12.06 -26.24 6.69
N LYS A 338 11.09 -26.68 5.89
CA LYS A 338 10.98 -26.35 4.47
C LYS A 338 9.98 -25.22 4.17
N SER A 339 9.35 -24.63 5.19
CA SER A 339 8.38 -23.57 4.98
C SER A 339 9.03 -22.28 4.46
N ILE A 340 8.36 -21.62 3.53
CA ILE A 340 8.64 -20.23 3.18
C ILE A 340 8.10 -19.35 4.31
N GLU A 341 8.87 -18.37 4.75
CA GLU A 341 8.45 -17.39 5.74
C GLU A 341 7.69 -16.24 5.09
N GLN A 342 6.55 -15.84 5.66
CA GLN A 342 5.99 -14.51 5.45
C GLN A 342 6.23 -13.70 6.72
N ARG A 343 7.20 -12.82 6.68
CA ARG A 343 7.63 -12.06 7.86
C ARG A 343 6.78 -10.80 7.99
N TRP A 344 6.14 -10.63 9.14
CA TRP A 344 5.25 -9.50 9.43
C TRP A 344 5.64 -8.71 10.67
N GLY A 345 6.65 -9.14 11.40
CA GLY A 345 7.20 -8.46 12.55
C GLY A 345 8.58 -8.99 12.93
N GLU A 346 9.41 -8.14 13.54
CA GLU A 346 10.69 -8.51 14.11
C GLU A 346 10.73 -8.20 15.61
N GLY A 347 10.68 -9.24 16.45
CA GLY A 347 10.72 -9.11 17.92
C GLY A 347 9.46 -8.44 18.49
N ALA A 348 9.63 -7.54 19.47
CA ALA A 348 8.52 -6.78 20.05
C ALA A 348 8.02 -5.63 19.16
N ASP A 349 8.78 -5.27 18.14
CA ASP A 349 8.52 -4.11 17.27
C ASP A 349 7.82 -4.57 15.97
N MET A 350 6.54 -4.81 16.06
CA MET A 350 5.76 -5.51 15.04
C MET A 350 5.58 -4.82 13.70
N VAL A 351 5.76 -3.53 13.54
CA VAL A 351 5.41 -2.83 12.28
C VAL A 351 6.32 -1.64 11.98
N ALA A 352 7.25 -1.35 12.84
CA ALA A 352 7.97 -0.08 12.82
C ALA A 352 9.31 -0.09 12.11
N LYS A 353 9.89 -1.26 11.92
CA LYS A 353 11.25 -1.37 11.36
C LYS A 353 11.26 -2.34 10.19
N SER A 354 11.98 -1.97 9.14
CA SER A 354 12.24 -2.89 8.03
C SER A 354 12.98 -4.13 8.52
N ILE A 355 12.79 -5.24 7.83
CA ILE A 355 13.54 -6.48 8.06
C ILE A 355 15.03 -6.19 7.92
N ARG A 356 15.82 -6.73 8.83
CA ARG A 356 17.27 -6.78 8.68
C ARG A 356 17.63 -7.90 7.71
N PRO A 357 18.29 -7.61 6.59
CA PRO A 357 18.53 -8.58 5.52
C PRO A 357 19.38 -9.79 5.99
N GLU A 358 20.25 -9.60 6.98
CA GLU A 358 21.06 -10.66 7.58
C GLU A 358 20.25 -11.68 8.40
N ARG A 359 19.02 -11.36 8.78
CA ARG A 359 18.10 -12.28 9.47
C ARG A 359 17.30 -13.16 8.54
N ILE A 360 17.37 -12.91 7.23
CA ILE A 360 16.73 -13.74 6.22
C ILE A 360 17.68 -14.88 5.88
N THR A 361 17.54 -16.01 6.58
CA THR A 361 18.37 -17.20 6.41
C THR A 361 17.70 -18.31 5.62
N ARG A 362 16.45 -18.12 5.22
CA ARG A 362 15.66 -18.99 4.36
C ARG A 362 14.75 -18.16 3.43
N ARG A 363 14.09 -18.81 2.49
CA ARG A 363 13.19 -18.12 1.57
C ARG A 363 12.11 -17.37 2.32
N ALA A 364 12.00 -16.07 2.09
CA ALA A 364 11.08 -15.20 2.80
C ALA A 364 10.44 -14.13 1.93
N PHE A 365 9.19 -13.83 2.23
CA PHE A 365 8.48 -12.62 1.83
C PHE A 365 8.49 -11.59 2.97
N ASP A 366 8.54 -10.32 2.60
CA ASP A 366 8.46 -9.19 3.53
C ASP A 366 7.06 -8.60 3.55
N SER A 367 6.40 -8.69 4.69
CA SER A 367 5.15 -8.00 5.00
C SER A 367 5.28 -7.04 6.20
N THR A 368 6.50 -6.82 6.70
CA THR A 368 6.76 -6.08 7.95
C THR A 368 6.27 -4.65 7.92
N MET A 369 6.37 -3.99 6.78
CA MET A 369 5.93 -2.61 6.57
C MET A 369 4.60 -2.55 5.81
N GLY A 370 4.00 -3.70 5.56
CA GLY A 370 3.05 -3.94 4.52
C GLY A 370 1.58 -3.98 4.92
N TYR A 371 1.20 -3.45 6.09
CA TYR A 371 -0.19 -3.51 6.53
C TYR A 371 -0.95 -2.23 6.16
N ALA A 372 -1.79 -2.31 5.12
CA ALA A 372 -2.59 -1.21 4.61
C ALA A 372 -3.57 -0.63 5.62
N ASN A 373 -4.06 -1.46 6.54
CA ASN A 373 -5.07 -1.10 7.53
C ASN A 373 -4.50 -0.41 8.79
N LEU A 374 -3.18 -0.40 8.95
CA LEU A 374 -2.53 0.20 10.12
C LEU A 374 -2.15 1.67 9.93
N LEU A 375 -2.23 2.19 8.73
CA LEU A 375 -1.78 3.52 8.38
C LEU A 375 -2.83 4.24 7.54
N ASP A 376 -2.89 5.55 7.66
CA ASP A 376 -3.60 6.34 6.66
C ASP A 376 -2.89 6.24 5.29
N PRO A 377 -3.60 6.57 4.20
CA PRO A 377 -3.06 6.38 2.85
C PRO A 377 -1.74 7.11 2.58
N ALA A 378 -1.55 8.31 3.12
CA ALA A 378 -0.32 9.08 2.89
C ALA A 378 0.89 8.42 3.56
N MET A 379 0.75 8.00 4.82
CA MET A 379 1.81 7.29 5.54
C MET A 379 2.15 5.96 4.87
N ALA A 380 1.16 5.20 4.41
CA ALA A 380 1.39 3.96 3.71
C ALA A 380 2.18 4.17 2.41
N VAL A 381 1.78 5.14 1.60
CA VAL A 381 2.48 5.50 0.35
C VAL A 381 3.92 5.90 0.63
N ARG A 382 4.15 6.80 1.58
CA ARG A 382 5.49 7.27 1.96
C ARG A 382 6.38 6.12 2.40
N ARG A 383 5.89 5.26 3.28
CA ARG A 383 6.65 4.10 3.75
C ARG A 383 7.05 3.18 2.62
N TYR A 384 6.11 2.77 1.78
CA TYR A 384 6.39 1.87 0.66
C TYR A 384 7.33 2.47 -0.37
N PHE A 385 7.19 3.76 -0.65
CA PHE A 385 8.06 4.43 -1.60
C PHE A 385 9.52 4.44 -1.14
N PHE A 386 9.78 4.66 0.16
CA PHE A 386 11.13 4.77 0.68
C PHE A 386 11.71 3.47 1.24
N MET A 387 10.91 2.43 1.52
CA MET A 387 11.42 1.18 2.10
C MET A 387 12.31 0.38 1.16
N ARG A 388 13.12 -0.50 1.72
CA ARG A 388 13.78 -1.61 1.01
C ARG A 388 13.03 -2.90 1.29
N PRO A 389 12.37 -3.52 0.30
CA PRO A 389 11.78 -4.84 0.49
C PRO A 389 12.83 -5.85 0.93
N CYS A 390 12.52 -6.68 1.93
CA CYS A 390 13.48 -7.60 2.54
C CYS A 390 14.77 -6.94 3.07
N GLY A 391 14.76 -5.64 3.37
CA GLY A 391 15.94 -4.87 3.75
C GLY A 391 17.01 -4.77 2.67
N SER A 392 16.70 -5.07 1.41
CA SER A 392 17.66 -5.18 0.32
C SER A 392 17.30 -4.32 -0.88
N ALA A 393 18.30 -3.83 -1.63
CA ALA A 393 18.06 -3.05 -2.84
C ALA A 393 17.48 -3.89 -4.00
N LYS A 394 17.72 -5.21 -4.00
CA LYS A 394 17.13 -6.18 -4.92
C LYS A 394 16.92 -7.52 -4.24
N GLY A 395 16.05 -8.33 -4.81
CA GLY A 395 15.83 -9.71 -4.38
C GLY A 395 16.96 -10.65 -4.75
N ASP A 396 16.89 -11.84 -4.16
CA ASP A 396 17.75 -12.99 -4.48
C ASP A 396 16.95 -14.29 -4.24
N GLU A 397 17.62 -15.43 -4.13
CA GLU A 397 17.00 -16.73 -3.90
C GLU A 397 16.30 -16.86 -2.55
N LEU A 398 16.72 -16.07 -1.54
CA LEU A 398 16.13 -16.05 -0.20
C LEU A 398 15.15 -14.88 -0.03
N LYS A 399 15.49 -13.72 -0.56
CA LYS A 399 14.72 -12.48 -0.48
C LYS A 399 13.75 -12.38 -1.65
N LEU A 400 12.59 -13.01 -1.50
CA LEU A 400 11.66 -13.26 -2.61
C LEU A 400 10.94 -11.98 -3.08
N GLY A 401 10.70 -11.05 -2.19
CA GLY A 401 9.96 -9.82 -2.43
C GLY A 401 9.00 -9.47 -1.30
N THR A 402 7.99 -8.68 -1.58
CA THR A 402 7.03 -8.20 -0.58
C THR A 402 5.61 -8.65 -0.88
N ILE A 403 4.82 -8.81 0.19
CA ILE A 403 3.36 -8.97 0.11
C ILE A 403 2.71 -7.85 0.92
N PHE A 404 1.97 -6.98 0.23
CA PHE A 404 1.20 -5.89 0.81
C PHE A 404 -0.13 -6.42 1.34
N CYS A 405 -0.36 -6.33 2.65
CA CYS A 405 -1.49 -6.97 3.30
C CYS A 405 -2.67 -6.00 3.51
N ILE A 406 -3.86 -6.41 3.08
CA ILE A 406 -5.10 -5.67 3.24
C ILE A 406 -5.97 -6.39 4.27
N TRP A 407 -5.94 -5.90 5.51
CA TRP A 407 -6.65 -6.46 6.66
C TRP A 407 -7.84 -5.58 7.05
N PRO A 408 -9.02 -5.76 6.50
CA PRO A 408 -10.23 -5.13 7.02
C PRO A 408 -10.72 -5.89 8.26
N ASP A 409 -10.03 -5.76 9.39
CA ASP A 409 -10.31 -6.49 10.63
C ASP A 409 -11.76 -6.32 11.10
N GLY A 410 -12.32 -5.13 10.92
CA GLY A 410 -13.71 -4.86 11.24
C GLY A 410 -14.69 -5.44 10.22
N LYS A 411 -15.91 -5.67 10.68
CA LYS A 411 -17.01 -6.00 9.78
C LYS A 411 -17.27 -4.82 8.84
N VAL A 412 -17.28 -5.08 7.54
CA VAL A 412 -17.65 -4.12 6.51
C VAL A 412 -18.78 -4.72 5.69
N ASP A 413 -19.99 -4.19 5.80
CA ASP A 413 -21.16 -4.72 5.08
C ASP A 413 -21.07 -4.40 3.58
N ASN A 414 -20.75 -3.17 3.22
CA ASN A 414 -20.44 -2.82 1.83
C ASN A 414 -18.95 -3.00 1.54
N LYS A 415 -18.56 -4.12 0.97
CA LYS A 415 -17.15 -4.47 0.69
C LYS A 415 -16.47 -3.48 -0.26
N GLU A 416 -17.22 -2.74 -1.10
CA GLU A 416 -16.68 -1.69 -1.96
C GLU A 416 -16.09 -0.51 -1.19
N TRP A 417 -16.37 -0.37 0.11
CA TRP A 417 -15.75 0.63 0.96
C TRP A 417 -14.36 0.25 1.48
N ILE A 418 -13.96 -1.03 1.37
CA ILE A 418 -12.65 -1.48 1.86
C ILE A 418 -11.50 -0.67 1.24
N PRO A 419 -11.44 -0.39 -0.07
CA PRO A 419 -10.40 0.45 -0.64
C PRO A 419 -10.40 1.89 -0.13
N ALA A 420 -11.55 2.44 0.23
CA ALA A 420 -11.64 3.79 0.80
C ALA A 420 -11.17 3.83 2.27
N PHE A 421 -11.33 2.73 3.00
CA PHE A 421 -10.91 2.61 4.39
C PHE A 421 -9.44 2.27 4.56
N CYS A 422 -8.89 1.53 3.64
CA CYS A 422 -7.51 1.07 3.65
C CYS A 422 -6.70 1.85 2.62
N SER A 423 -5.39 1.90 2.80
CA SER A 423 -4.48 2.44 1.80
C SER A 423 -4.23 1.47 0.64
N MET A 424 -5.24 0.69 0.25
CA MET A 424 -5.12 -0.42 -0.70
C MET A 424 -4.45 -0.01 -2.01
N TRP A 425 -5.10 0.83 -2.81
CA TRP A 425 -4.56 1.18 -4.13
C TRP A 425 -3.36 2.12 -4.08
N PRO A 426 -3.36 3.23 -3.31
CA PRO A 426 -2.18 4.08 -3.24
C PRO A 426 -0.98 3.35 -2.65
N GLY A 427 -1.17 2.51 -1.62
CA GLY A 427 -0.11 1.68 -1.06
C GLY A 427 0.39 0.62 -2.03
N MET A 428 -0.50 -0.03 -2.79
CA MET A 428 -0.12 -1.01 -3.82
C MET A 428 0.65 -0.36 -4.97
N MET A 429 0.32 0.87 -5.38
CA MET A 429 1.08 1.62 -6.38
C MET A 429 2.51 1.88 -5.90
N ALA A 430 2.69 2.32 -4.65
CA ALA A 430 4.01 2.55 -4.08
C ALA A 430 4.80 1.25 -3.89
N MET A 431 4.15 0.18 -3.45
CA MET A 431 4.77 -1.15 -3.34
C MET A 431 5.20 -1.67 -4.70
N ALA A 432 4.34 -1.59 -5.72
CA ALA A 432 4.64 -2.04 -7.08
C ALA A 432 5.83 -1.27 -7.67
N GLU A 433 5.85 0.05 -7.53
CA GLU A 433 6.98 0.91 -7.93
C GLU A 433 8.26 0.43 -7.25
N ARG A 434 8.27 0.37 -5.92
CA ARG A 434 9.46 0.00 -5.15
C ARG A 434 9.97 -1.40 -5.44
N SER A 435 9.08 -2.37 -5.51
CA SER A 435 9.44 -3.77 -5.78
C SER A 435 9.92 -3.99 -7.23
N TRP A 436 9.44 -3.16 -8.15
CA TRP A 436 9.88 -3.18 -9.54
C TRP A 436 11.25 -2.53 -9.71
N ILE A 437 11.42 -1.30 -9.24
CA ILE A 437 12.67 -0.55 -9.44
C ILE A 437 13.78 -0.92 -8.45
N GLY A 438 13.45 -1.45 -7.27
CA GLY A 438 14.41 -1.72 -6.21
C GLY A 438 14.92 -0.48 -5.49
N GLY A 439 16.05 -0.56 -4.83
CA GLY A 439 16.62 0.53 -4.04
C GLY A 439 15.84 0.78 -2.75
N GLY A 440 15.71 2.04 -2.36
CA GLY A 440 15.07 2.48 -1.12
C GLY A 440 16.06 2.80 0.00
N ALA A 441 15.55 3.15 1.19
CA ALA A 441 16.34 3.47 2.37
C ALA A 441 16.61 2.23 3.23
N ASP A 442 17.76 2.17 3.85
CA ASP A 442 18.06 1.17 4.89
C ASP A 442 17.10 1.33 6.08
N GLY A 443 16.82 0.25 6.78
CA GLY A 443 15.77 0.13 7.77
C GLY A 443 15.65 1.28 8.78
N ASP A 444 16.75 1.60 9.46
CA ASP A 444 16.78 2.68 10.45
C ASP A 444 16.85 4.08 9.79
N ALA A 445 17.11 4.15 8.47
CA ALA A 445 17.18 5.38 7.68
C ALA A 445 15.89 5.69 6.91
N LEU A 446 14.78 4.96 7.15
CA LEU A 446 13.47 5.31 6.59
C LEU A 446 13.09 6.73 7.02
N PRO A 447 12.80 7.64 6.07
CA PRO A 447 12.40 8.98 6.42
C PRO A 447 11.06 8.96 7.15
N LEU A 448 11.07 9.38 8.42
CA LEU A 448 9.86 9.63 9.21
C LEU A 448 9.18 10.93 8.76
N GLU A 449 9.96 11.83 8.23
CA GLU A 449 9.54 13.11 7.65
C GLU A 449 9.78 13.08 6.14
N MET A 450 8.99 13.83 5.40
CA MET A 450 9.20 13.95 3.95
C MET A 450 10.53 14.65 3.68
N PRO A 451 11.38 14.09 2.81
CA PRO A 451 12.59 14.79 2.38
C PRO A 451 12.30 16.16 1.75
N ALA A 452 13.22 17.10 1.92
CA ALA A 452 13.07 18.43 1.33
C ALA A 452 12.92 18.38 -0.20
N PRO A 453 12.08 19.22 -0.81
CA PRO A 453 11.74 19.16 -2.23
C PRO A 453 12.93 19.34 -3.20
N ASP A 454 14.00 19.96 -2.75
CA ASP A 454 15.24 20.18 -3.50
C ASP A 454 16.22 19.01 -3.46
N THR A 455 15.97 18.02 -2.59
CA THR A 455 16.74 16.78 -2.51
C THR A 455 16.33 15.81 -3.61
N GLU A 456 17.22 14.87 -3.99
CA GLU A 456 16.90 13.78 -4.92
C GLU A 456 15.70 12.96 -4.46
N ALA A 457 15.66 12.60 -3.18
CA ALA A 457 14.57 11.82 -2.60
C ALA A 457 13.23 12.59 -2.64
N GLY A 458 13.24 13.89 -2.35
CA GLY A 458 12.05 14.75 -2.43
C GLY A 458 11.54 14.89 -3.86
N LYS A 459 12.44 15.13 -4.82
CA LYS A 459 12.11 15.18 -6.26
C LYS A 459 11.54 13.85 -6.76
N ALA A 460 12.18 12.74 -6.41
CA ALA A 460 11.73 11.41 -6.81
C ALA A 460 10.33 11.10 -6.28
N TYR A 461 10.05 11.43 -5.01
CA TYR A 461 8.72 11.28 -4.43
C TYR A 461 7.68 12.15 -5.12
N HIS A 462 7.99 13.41 -5.39
CA HIS A 462 7.09 14.32 -6.09
C HIS A 462 6.71 13.81 -7.49
N LEU A 463 7.68 13.33 -8.28
CA LEU A 463 7.43 12.75 -9.60
C LEU A 463 6.59 11.45 -9.52
N PHE A 464 6.85 10.61 -8.51
CA PHE A 464 6.03 9.43 -8.26
C PHE A 464 4.59 9.81 -7.93
N GLU A 465 4.39 10.79 -7.06
CA GLU A 465 3.08 11.30 -6.64
C GLU A 465 2.27 11.83 -7.83
N GLN A 466 2.89 12.56 -8.77
CA GLN A 466 2.25 13.00 -10.00
C GLN A 466 1.80 11.81 -10.86
N ARG A 467 2.66 10.80 -11.06
CA ARG A 467 2.31 9.59 -11.81
C ARG A 467 1.17 8.80 -11.16
N MET A 468 1.17 8.72 -9.84
CA MET A 468 0.10 8.07 -9.07
C MET A 468 -1.24 8.82 -9.26
N ALA A 469 -1.23 10.15 -9.22
CA ALA A 469 -2.41 10.97 -9.46
C ALA A 469 -2.94 10.81 -10.91
N ASP A 470 -2.07 10.75 -11.90
CA ASP A 470 -2.44 10.49 -13.28
C ASP A 470 -3.10 9.10 -13.46
N LEU A 471 -2.55 8.07 -12.84
CA LEU A 471 -3.15 6.74 -12.86
C LEU A 471 -4.51 6.71 -12.15
N ARG A 472 -4.63 7.37 -10.97
CA ARG A 472 -5.91 7.51 -10.27
C ARG A 472 -6.99 8.13 -11.15
N ASN A 473 -6.64 9.18 -11.87
CA ASN A 473 -7.56 9.91 -12.75
C ASN A 473 -7.81 9.22 -14.10
N SER A 474 -7.11 8.15 -14.40
CA SER A 474 -7.19 7.46 -15.69
C SER A 474 -7.58 5.99 -15.55
N ILE A 475 -6.63 5.14 -15.21
CA ILE A 475 -6.79 3.68 -15.16
C ILE A 475 -7.64 3.26 -13.97
N PHE A 476 -7.49 3.94 -12.83
CA PHE A 476 -8.17 3.65 -11.58
C PHE A 476 -9.36 4.59 -11.30
N LYS A 477 -9.86 5.29 -12.31
CA LYS A 477 -10.92 6.30 -12.14
C LYS A 477 -12.24 5.76 -11.55
N ASP A 478 -12.49 4.46 -11.71
CA ASP A 478 -13.70 3.78 -11.23
C ASP A 478 -13.50 3.12 -9.86
N GLU A 479 -12.33 3.32 -9.23
CA GLU A 479 -12.04 2.91 -7.86
C GLU A 479 -12.16 4.11 -6.92
N ASP A 480 -12.79 3.89 -5.77
CA ASP A 480 -12.93 4.93 -4.75
C ASP A 480 -11.79 4.84 -3.73
N PHE A 481 -10.76 5.65 -3.92
CA PHE A 481 -9.64 5.76 -2.99
C PHE A 481 -8.99 7.15 -3.08
N PRO A 482 -8.44 7.63 -1.97
CA PRO A 482 -7.79 8.94 -1.95
C PRO A 482 -6.40 8.89 -2.58
N VAL A 483 -6.13 9.86 -3.45
CA VAL A 483 -4.78 10.26 -3.86
C VAL A 483 -4.76 11.77 -3.87
N TRP A 484 -3.82 12.35 -3.16
CA TRP A 484 -3.64 13.80 -3.08
C TRP A 484 -2.16 14.17 -3.10
N PRO A 485 -1.83 15.41 -3.49
CA PRO A 485 -0.45 15.90 -3.42
C PRO A 485 -0.04 16.06 -1.94
N GLU A 486 0.93 15.29 -1.52
CA GLU A 486 1.53 15.38 -0.19
C GLU A 486 2.75 16.30 -0.18
N SER A 487 3.52 16.28 -1.28
CA SER A 487 4.69 17.14 -1.46
C SER A 487 4.28 18.57 -1.84
N GLY A 488 5.17 19.52 -1.60
CA GLY A 488 5.01 20.92 -2.03
C GLY A 488 4.39 21.86 -1.00
N LEU A 489 3.90 21.39 0.14
CA LEU A 489 3.52 22.24 1.28
C LEU A 489 4.63 22.20 2.33
N SER A 490 5.05 23.35 2.79
CA SER A 490 6.08 23.47 3.84
C SER A 490 5.51 24.14 5.09
N TRP A 491 5.92 23.63 6.25
CA TRP A 491 5.48 24.09 7.55
C TRP A 491 6.65 24.53 8.42
N THR A 492 6.45 25.58 9.19
CA THR A 492 7.20 25.83 10.41
C THR A 492 6.44 25.18 11.57
N VAL A 493 7.03 24.16 12.18
CA VAL A 493 6.44 23.41 13.29
C VAL A 493 7.15 23.80 14.58
N VAL A 494 6.41 24.34 15.54
CA VAL A 494 6.92 24.66 16.87
C VAL A 494 6.97 23.37 17.69
N GLU A 495 8.09 23.10 18.34
CA GLU A 495 8.23 21.93 19.19
C GLU A 495 7.17 21.89 20.31
N PRO A 496 6.75 20.67 20.74
CA PRO A 496 5.69 20.52 21.72
C PRO A 496 5.95 21.29 23.00
N THR A 497 4.97 22.07 23.43
CA THR A 497 5.00 22.78 24.71
C THR A 497 3.95 22.24 25.65
N ASP A 498 4.24 22.24 26.96
CA ASP A 498 3.31 21.82 28.01
C ASP A 498 2.10 22.78 28.09
N SER A 499 1.00 22.30 28.63
CA SER A 499 -0.26 23.06 28.76
C SER A 499 -0.09 24.40 29.48
N GLY A 500 0.84 24.52 30.44
CA GLY A 500 1.12 25.78 31.12
C GLY A 500 1.73 26.89 30.23
N LYS A 501 2.32 26.53 29.10
CA LYS A 501 2.90 27.45 28.10
C LYS A 501 2.02 27.64 26.86
N ALA A 502 0.96 26.89 26.74
CA ALA A 502 0.13 26.86 25.54
C ALA A 502 -0.38 28.24 25.13
N GLU A 503 -0.90 29.02 26.08
CA GLU A 503 -1.44 30.35 25.80
C GLU A 503 -0.38 31.39 25.38
N SER A 504 0.80 31.39 26.03
CA SER A 504 1.90 32.27 25.64
C SER A 504 2.47 31.89 24.28
N THR A 505 2.62 30.59 24.00
CA THR A 505 3.06 30.11 22.68
C THR A 505 2.05 30.45 21.59
N ARG A 506 0.75 30.29 21.84
CA ARG A 506 -0.32 30.71 20.91
C ARG A 506 -0.18 32.18 20.54
N LYS A 507 -0.01 33.06 21.53
CA LYS A 507 0.15 34.51 21.29
C LYS A 507 1.40 34.81 20.45
N ALA A 508 2.51 34.15 20.72
CA ALA A 508 3.76 34.30 19.95
C ALA A 508 3.54 33.84 18.49
N VAL A 509 3.00 32.66 18.28
CA VAL A 509 2.77 32.12 16.93
C VAL A 509 1.79 32.99 16.13
N LEU A 510 0.66 33.39 16.70
CA LEU A 510 -0.32 34.24 16.02
C LEU A 510 0.18 35.66 15.73
N SER A 511 1.16 36.15 16.48
CA SER A 511 1.81 37.44 16.23
C SER A 511 3.04 37.37 15.31
N GLY A 512 3.38 36.16 14.81
CA GLY A 512 4.54 35.89 13.98
C GLY A 512 5.89 35.95 14.72
N LYS A 513 5.88 36.00 16.06
CA LYS A 513 7.08 36.02 16.89
C LYS A 513 7.53 34.60 17.25
N THR A 514 7.99 33.88 16.25
CA THR A 514 8.43 32.49 16.43
C THR A 514 9.94 32.34 16.68
N ASP A 515 10.71 33.41 16.55
CA ASP A 515 12.18 33.40 16.69
C ASP A 515 12.66 32.98 18.09
N GLU A 516 11.83 33.15 19.11
CA GLU A 516 12.11 32.73 20.49
C GLU A 516 11.68 31.28 20.76
N LEU A 517 11.04 30.60 19.80
CA LEU A 517 10.54 29.26 19.93
C LEU A 517 11.45 28.26 19.20
N THR A 518 11.57 27.07 19.74
CA THR A 518 12.24 25.97 19.01
C THR A 518 11.32 25.49 17.90
N THR A 519 11.79 25.57 16.66
CA THR A 519 11.01 25.23 15.48
C THR A 519 11.73 24.22 14.59
N ARG A 520 10.95 23.51 13.77
CA ARG A 520 11.42 22.65 12.68
C ARG A 520 10.71 22.98 11.40
N THR A 521 11.33 22.74 10.26
CA THR A 521 10.68 22.80 8.96
C THR A 521 10.25 21.39 8.55
N ALA A 522 9.02 21.25 8.06
CA ALA A 522 8.50 20.00 7.49
C ALA A 522 7.94 20.27 6.08
N HIS A 523 8.12 19.31 5.16
CA HIS A 523 7.84 19.47 3.72
C HIS A 523 6.75 18.51 3.24
N CYS A 524 5.60 18.48 3.88
CA CYS A 524 4.49 17.62 3.49
C CYS A 524 3.15 18.17 3.95
N ALA A 525 2.07 17.71 3.33
CA ALA A 525 0.71 18.05 3.73
C ALA A 525 0.22 17.24 4.94
N ASN A 526 0.91 16.14 5.27
CA ASN A 526 0.60 15.27 6.41
C ASN A 526 1.76 15.27 7.41
N LEU A 527 1.55 15.87 8.57
CA LEU A 527 2.52 15.95 9.65
C LEU A 527 2.21 14.86 10.69
N TYR A 528 3.12 13.91 10.88
CA TYR A 528 2.99 12.86 11.89
C TYR A 528 3.86 13.19 13.10
N PHE A 529 3.25 13.63 14.18
CA PHE A 529 3.95 13.95 15.42
C PHE A 529 4.20 12.70 16.25
N ARG A 530 3.22 11.80 16.30
CA ARG A 530 3.32 10.50 16.95
C ARG A 530 2.35 9.51 16.33
N THR A 531 2.82 8.37 15.91
CA THR A 531 1.98 7.26 15.47
C THR A 531 1.58 6.41 16.69
N ARG A 532 0.70 5.43 16.45
CA ARG A 532 0.23 4.52 17.49
C ARG A 532 1.34 3.63 18.05
N PRO A 533 1.22 3.21 19.34
CA PRO A 533 2.20 2.33 19.99
C PRO A 533 2.47 1.02 19.27
N ASP A 534 1.44 0.39 18.71
CA ASP A 534 1.53 -0.89 17.99
C ASP A 534 2.14 -0.78 16.59
N THR A 535 2.32 0.43 16.08
CA THR A 535 3.07 0.70 14.84
C THR A 535 4.50 1.17 15.10
N GLY A 536 4.93 1.14 16.38
CA GLY A 536 6.19 1.70 16.85
C GLY A 536 6.20 3.23 16.79
N TYR A 537 6.25 3.89 17.89
CA TYR A 537 6.26 5.35 18.09
C TYR A 537 7.11 6.12 17.05
N LEU A 538 6.65 6.16 15.83
CA LEU A 538 7.25 6.92 14.74
C LEU A 538 6.61 8.30 14.69
N GLY A 539 7.36 9.28 14.29
CA GLY A 539 6.89 10.65 14.13
C GLY A 539 7.86 11.67 14.70
N MET A 540 7.64 12.93 14.36
CA MET A 540 8.53 14.05 14.71
C MET A 540 8.74 14.18 16.23
N PHE A 541 7.73 13.81 17.03
CA PHE A 541 7.71 14.01 18.47
C PHE A 541 7.24 12.74 19.20
N SER A 542 7.79 11.59 18.83
CA SER A 542 7.41 10.26 19.33
C SER A 542 7.49 10.12 20.87
N GLN A 543 8.31 10.94 21.53
CA GLN A 543 8.50 10.93 22.99
C GLN A 543 7.56 11.90 23.74
N SER A 544 6.70 12.63 23.05
CA SER A 544 5.75 13.55 23.68
C SER A 544 4.72 12.82 24.54
N ARG A 545 4.23 13.49 25.56
CA ARG A 545 3.24 13.00 26.51
C ARG A 545 1.92 13.73 26.37
N PRO A 546 0.79 13.15 26.80
CA PRO A 546 -0.48 13.85 26.90
C PRO A 546 -0.36 15.18 27.66
N GLY A 547 -1.05 16.20 27.21
CA GLY A 547 -0.93 17.57 27.70
C GLY A 547 0.04 18.45 26.91
N SER A 548 0.81 17.86 25.96
CA SER A 548 1.62 18.64 25.03
C SER A 548 0.75 19.24 23.93
N THR A 549 1.20 20.37 23.36
CA THR A 549 0.54 21.01 22.20
C THR A 549 1.60 21.39 21.17
N VAL A 550 1.31 21.14 19.89
CA VAL A 550 2.11 21.56 18.73
C VAL A 550 1.39 22.68 18.00
N TRP A 551 2.15 23.61 17.45
CA TRP A 551 1.66 24.59 16.47
C TRP A 551 2.40 24.38 15.15
N ALA A 552 1.64 24.40 14.06
CA ALA A 552 2.19 24.34 12.72
C ALA A 552 1.71 25.56 11.93
N THR A 553 2.63 26.26 11.26
CA THR A 553 2.35 27.45 10.47
C THR A 553 2.79 27.23 9.04
N THR A 554 1.92 27.57 8.07
CA THR A 554 2.25 27.57 6.63
C THR A 554 1.66 28.77 5.94
N THR A 555 2.15 29.06 4.73
CA THR A 555 1.63 30.12 3.86
C THR A 555 1.16 29.51 2.54
N ILE A 556 -0.06 29.85 2.13
CA ILE A 556 -0.65 29.44 0.85
C ILE A 556 -1.00 30.68 0.04
N LYS A 557 -0.50 30.77 -1.20
CA LYS A 557 -0.77 31.87 -2.09
C LYS A 557 -1.81 31.49 -3.14
N VAL A 558 -2.88 32.30 -3.27
CA VAL A 558 -3.93 32.09 -4.26
C VAL A 558 -4.12 33.31 -5.16
N LYS A 559 -4.56 33.04 -6.41
CA LYS A 559 -4.72 34.10 -7.44
C LYS A 559 -5.99 34.93 -7.26
N LYS A 560 -7.01 34.40 -6.56
CA LYS A 560 -8.33 35.04 -6.37
C LYS A 560 -8.81 34.80 -4.95
N THR A 561 -9.59 35.75 -4.42
CA THR A 561 -10.35 35.53 -3.19
C THR A 561 -11.50 34.55 -3.45
N GLY A 562 -11.69 33.57 -2.56
CA GLY A 562 -12.73 32.56 -2.74
C GLY A 562 -12.71 31.47 -1.67
N LYS A 563 -13.56 30.47 -1.85
CA LYS A 563 -13.53 29.23 -1.08
C LYS A 563 -12.72 28.17 -1.84
N TYR A 564 -11.86 27.49 -1.13
CA TYR A 564 -10.93 26.50 -1.70
C TYR A 564 -11.06 25.15 -0.99
N PRO A 565 -11.03 24.04 -1.73
CA PRO A 565 -11.21 22.71 -1.17
C PRO A 565 -9.92 22.20 -0.50
N PHE A 566 -10.09 21.63 0.71
CA PHE A 566 -9.03 20.97 1.48
C PHE A 566 -9.50 19.62 2.01
N MET A 567 -8.60 18.62 2.02
CA MET A 567 -8.75 17.47 2.89
C MET A 567 -8.10 17.78 4.23
N ILE A 568 -8.85 17.61 5.32
CA ILE A 568 -8.38 17.98 6.66
C ILE A 568 -8.72 16.88 7.65
N GLY A 569 -7.72 16.47 8.45
CA GLY A 569 -7.84 15.54 9.55
C GLY A 569 -6.74 15.73 10.60
N PHE A 570 -6.98 15.24 11.81
CA PHE A 570 -6.08 15.46 12.94
C PHE A 570 -5.63 14.18 13.63
N ASP A 571 -6.13 13.07 13.15
CA ASP A 571 -5.70 11.74 13.55
C ASP A 571 -5.20 10.98 12.33
N ALA A 572 -4.19 10.15 12.52
CA ALA A 572 -3.76 9.15 11.55
C ALA A 572 -4.20 7.77 12.07
N PRO A 573 -5.49 7.44 12.04
CA PRO A 573 -6.00 6.22 12.65
C PRO A 573 -5.62 5.01 11.83
N ALA A 574 -5.32 3.94 12.53
CA ALA A 574 -5.39 2.64 11.93
C ALA A 574 -6.85 2.24 11.74
N ARG A 575 -7.19 1.75 10.54
CA ARG A 575 -8.54 1.35 10.22
C ARG A 575 -8.99 0.02 10.85
N SER A 576 -8.13 -0.70 11.52
CA SER A 576 -8.45 -1.94 12.26
C SER A 576 -9.41 -1.72 13.45
N ASN A 577 -10.43 -0.87 13.31
CA ASN A 577 -11.43 -0.54 14.34
C ASN A 577 -10.88 0.06 15.63
N ARG A 578 -9.69 0.55 15.62
CA ARG A 578 -9.09 1.17 16.79
C ARG A 578 -9.20 2.67 16.63
N ARG A 579 -10.30 3.23 17.14
CA ARG A 579 -10.57 4.64 17.15
C ARG A 579 -10.36 5.15 18.55
N TRP A 580 -9.55 6.17 18.65
CA TRP A 580 -9.10 6.68 19.91
C TRP A 580 -9.66 8.06 20.26
N THR A 581 -9.96 8.85 19.22
CA THR A 581 -10.72 10.07 19.37
C THR A 581 -12.20 9.81 19.04
N GLY A 582 -13.08 10.61 19.31
CA GLY A 582 -14.48 10.47 18.91
C GLY A 582 -14.81 11.39 17.75
N VAL A 583 -16.09 11.53 17.51
CA VAL A 583 -16.61 12.43 16.48
C VAL A 583 -16.71 13.83 17.06
N PRO A 584 -16.08 14.87 16.46
CA PRO A 584 -16.14 16.23 16.98
C PRO A 584 -17.56 16.79 16.96
N LYS A 585 -17.86 17.73 17.86
CA LYS A 585 -19.12 18.48 17.86
C LYS A 585 -19.14 19.48 16.71
N ALA A 586 -20.32 20.00 16.40
CA ALA A 586 -20.48 21.02 15.37
C ALA A 586 -19.60 22.24 15.66
N GLY A 587 -18.78 22.61 14.68
CA GLY A 587 -17.83 23.71 14.78
C GLY A 587 -16.47 23.35 15.37
N GLU A 588 -16.28 22.18 15.96
CA GLU A 588 -14.99 21.69 16.46
C GLU A 588 -14.25 20.93 15.37
N TRP A 589 -12.92 21.03 15.37
CA TRP A 589 -12.07 20.31 14.40
C TRP A 589 -11.77 18.87 14.84
N SER A 590 -11.57 18.69 16.13
CA SER A 590 -11.36 17.36 16.76
C SER A 590 -11.85 17.37 18.20
N GLN A 591 -12.05 16.22 18.81
CA GLN A 591 -12.33 16.14 20.26
C GLN A 591 -11.11 16.48 21.13
N ALA A 592 -9.93 16.51 20.55
CA ALA A 592 -8.70 16.94 21.21
C ALA A 592 -8.63 18.47 21.41
N GLY A 593 -9.53 19.23 20.80
CA GLY A 593 -9.55 20.69 20.92
C GLY A 593 -8.67 21.41 19.91
N THR A 594 -8.44 20.81 18.74
CA THR A 594 -7.72 21.42 17.62
C THR A 594 -8.32 22.74 17.21
N ARG A 595 -7.49 23.72 16.87
CA ARG A 595 -7.91 25.04 16.40
C ARG A 595 -7.13 25.42 15.14
N ILE A 596 -7.82 26.12 14.22
CA ILE A 596 -7.23 26.64 12.97
C ILE A 596 -7.48 28.13 12.88
N TRP A 597 -6.46 28.89 12.50
CA TRP A 597 -6.56 30.31 12.12
C TRP A 597 -6.13 30.49 10.69
N ILE A 598 -6.84 31.36 9.97
CA ILE A 598 -6.47 31.83 8.64
C ILE A 598 -6.37 33.35 8.70
N ASN A 599 -5.19 33.89 8.39
CA ASN A 599 -4.92 35.33 8.47
C ASN A 599 -5.24 35.92 9.84
N GLY A 600 -4.96 35.20 10.92
CA GLY A 600 -5.22 35.61 12.30
C GLY A 600 -6.65 35.43 12.79
N ALA A 601 -7.60 35.11 11.93
CA ALA A 601 -9.00 34.82 12.30
C ALA A 601 -9.20 33.32 12.55
N GLU A 602 -9.76 32.96 13.71
CA GLU A 602 -10.08 31.56 14.01
C GLU A 602 -11.24 31.07 13.13
N VAL A 603 -11.05 29.89 12.53
CA VAL A 603 -12.00 29.25 11.63
C VAL A 603 -12.62 28.02 12.31
N ARG A 604 -13.93 27.94 12.35
CA ARG A 604 -14.65 26.77 12.84
C ARG A 604 -14.80 25.73 11.74
N ASN A 605 -14.84 24.46 12.14
CA ASN A 605 -15.11 23.36 11.21
C ASN A 605 -16.52 23.52 10.61
N PRO A 606 -16.66 23.68 9.29
CA PRO A 606 -17.97 23.80 8.66
C PRO A 606 -18.69 22.46 8.49
N ARG A 607 -17.99 21.33 8.70
CA ARG A 607 -18.55 19.98 8.56
C ARG A 607 -19.43 19.65 9.76
N ILE A 608 -20.58 19.03 9.50
CA ILE A 608 -21.49 18.49 10.53
C ILE A 608 -21.49 16.97 10.40
N TYR A 609 -21.11 16.30 11.46
CA TYR A 609 -21.09 14.84 11.52
C TYR A 609 -22.41 14.31 12.09
N LYS A 610 -22.93 13.20 11.54
CA LYS A 610 -24.18 12.57 12.03
C LYS A 610 -24.11 12.13 13.48
N ASN A 611 -22.92 11.70 13.92
CA ASN A 611 -22.69 11.19 15.28
C ASN A 611 -21.92 12.19 16.15
N ALA A 612 -22.07 13.49 15.91
CA ALA A 612 -21.35 14.55 16.59
C ALA A 612 -21.36 14.41 18.12
N GLY A 613 -20.19 14.54 18.73
CA GLY A 613 -20.00 14.44 20.19
C GLY A 613 -20.03 13.03 20.76
N LYS A 614 -20.22 11.99 19.96
CA LYS A 614 -20.18 10.60 20.42
C LYS A 614 -18.78 10.03 20.29
N PHE A 615 -18.36 9.30 21.31
CA PHE A 615 -17.17 8.48 21.24
C PHE A 615 -17.53 7.16 20.54
N ASN A 616 -16.88 6.86 19.44
CA ASN A 616 -17.21 5.74 18.58
C ASN A 616 -16.30 4.53 18.77
N HIS A 617 -15.84 4.27 19.99
CA HIS A 617 -15.15 3.02 20.29
C HIS A 617 -16.04 2.14 21.15
N PRO A 618 -16.91 1.29 20.59
CA PRO A 618 -17.50 0.21 21.35
C PRO A 618 -16.38 -0.74 21.74
N GLY A 619 -16.37 -1.22 22.95
CA GLY A 619 -15.34 -2.14 23.47
C GLY A 619 -15.17 -3.44 22.65
N ASN A 620 -16.02 -3.70 21.67
CA ASN A 620 -15.92 -4.81 20.72
C ASN A 620 -16.26 -4.30 19.31
N ALA A 621 -15.32 -3.55 18.71
CA ALA A 621 -15.47 -2.97 17.39
C ALA A 621 -15.35 -4.00 16.24
N TRP A 622 -14.91 -5.22 16.50
CA TRP A 622 -14.68 -6.25 15.48
C TRP A 622 -15.94 -6.67 14.71
N ASN A 623 -17.12 -6.57 15.33
CA ASN A 623 -18.36 -7.03 14.76
C ASN A 623 -19.29 -5.90 14.27
N PHE A 624 -18.82 -4.66 14.27
CA PHE A 624 -19.62 -3.52 13.84
C PHE A 624 -19.00 -2.84 12.64
N GLU A 625 -19.83 -2.51 11.66
CA GLU A 625 -19.42 -1.65 10.57
C GLU A 625 -19.16 -0.22 11.09
N ASN A 626 -18.09 0.35 10.62
CA ASN A 626 -17.72 1.70 10.95
C ASN A 626 -18.34 2.67 9.95
N PRO A 627 -19.12 3.67 10.40
CA PRO A 627 -19.63 4.68 9.48
C PRO A 627 -18.48 5.48 8.87
N LEU A 628 -18.62 5.84 7.58
CA LEU A 628 -17.64 6.64 6.85
C LEU A 628 -17.62 8.11 7.30
N ASP A 629 -18.71 8.60 7.87
CA ASP A 629 -18.91 10.01 8.22
C ASP A 629 -18.33 10.40 9.58
N ILE A 630 -17.16 9.86 9.93
CA ILE A 630 -16.46 10.16 11.17
C ILE A 630 -15.10 10.79 10.89
N GLU A 631 -14.62 11.60 11.81
CA GLU A 631 -13.37 12.36 11.67
C GLU A 631 -12.15 11.45 11.41
N GLU A 632 -12.11 10.29 12.04
CA GLU A 632 -11.01 9.34 11.94
C GLU A 632 -10.78 8.74 10.53
N VAL A 633 -11.75 8.85 9.62
CA VAL A 633 -11.61 8.48 8.20
C VAL A 633 -11.73 9.71 7.31
N TRP A 634 -11.13 10.81 7.73
CA TRP A 634 -11.17 12.10 7.06
C TRP A 634 -10.85 12.04 5.56
N TRP A 635 -10.02 11.09 5.13
CA TRP A 635 -9.66 10.88 3.73
C TRP A 635 -10.79 10.31 2.86
N ALA A 636 -11.83 9.75 3.46
CA ALA A 636 -13.02 9.25 2.77
C ALA A 636 -14.20 10.25 2.83
N LEU A 637 -13.98 11.43 3.40
CA LEU A 637 -14.99 12.48 3.52
C LEU A 637 -14.85 13.53 2.42
N ASP A 638 -15.93 14.25 2.12
CA ASP A 638 -15.89 15.35 1.17
C ASP A 638 -14.90 16.45 1.60
N PRO A 639 -14.22 17.12 0.65
CA PRO A 639 -13.33 18.23 0.95
C PRO A 639 -14.02 19.38 1.69
N ILE A 640 -13.29 19.96 2.64
CA ILE A 640 -13.75 21.14 3.39
C ILE A 640 -13.42 22.40 2.61
N GLN A 641 -14.39 23.30 2.47
CA GLN A 641 -14.22 24.58 1.78
C GLN A 641 -13.79 25.66 2.77
N LEU A 642 -12.54 26.15 2.64
CA LEU A 642 -12.00 27.23 3.48
C LEU A 642 -11.88 28.54 2.70
N PRO A 643 -12.15 29.71 3.34
CA PRO A 643 -12.02 30.99 2.70
C PRO A 643 -10.54 31.43 2.64
N LEU A 644 -10.06 31.77 1.45
CA LEU A 644 -8.74 32.38 1.25
C LEU A 644 -8.89 33.71 0.53
N MET A 645 -8.02 34.66 0.87
CA MET A 645 -7.93 35.96 0.21
C MET A 645 -6.91 35.88 -0.94
N LYS A 646 -7.11 36.70 -1.97
CA LYS A 646 -6.09 36.89 -3.03
C LYS A 646 -4.75 37.26 -2.42
N GLY A 647 -3.69 36.60 -2.84
CA GLY A 647 -2.34 36.77 -2.29
C GLY A 647 -1.99 35.68 -1.30
N GLU A 648 -1.13 36.00 -0.37
CA GLU A 648 -0.63 35.10 0.67
C GLU A 648 -1.64 34.98 1.80
N ASN A 649 -1.84 33.74 2.28
CA ASN A 649 -2.69 33.42 3.42
C ASN A 649 -1.87 32.63 4.43
N THR A 650 -1.73 33.18 5.63
CA THR A 650 -1.09 32.47 6.73
C THR A 650 -2.08 31.56 7.41
N ILE A 651 -1.72 30.29 7.55
CA ILE A 651 -2.52 29.26 8.23
C ILE A 651 -1.75 28.84 9.47
N VAL A 652 -2.42 28.84 10.61
CA VAL A 652 -1.88 28.37 11.89
C VAL A 652 -2.80 27.27 12.40
N ILE A 653 -2.21 26.16 12.81
CA ILE A 653 -2.91 25.02 13.41
C ILE A 653 -2.32 24.75 14.79
N GLU A 654 -3.18 24.71 15.79
CA GLU A 654 -2.89 24.27 17.15
C GLU A 654 -3.43 22.86 17.34
N GLN A 655 -2.55 21.90 17.65
CA GLN A 655 -2.92 20.49 17.79
C GLN A 655 -2.52 19.98 19.18
N PRO A 656 -3.46 19.91 20.13
CA PRO A 656 -3.25 19.30 21.44
C PRO A 656 -3.08 17.78 21.33
N TYR A 657 -2.26 17.21 22.21
CA TYR A 657 -2.10 15.79 22.42
C TYR A 657 -2.77 15.37 23.72
N VAL A 658 -3.85 14.60 23.64
CA VAL A 658 -4.74 14.35 24.80
C VAL A 658 -4.72 12.90 25.32
N GLY A 659 -4.20 11.93 24.56
CA GLY A 659 -4.23 10.53 24.97
C GLY A 659 -2.99 9.71 24.57
N GLU A 660 -2.48 8.88 25.48
CA GLU A 660 -1.26 8.07 25.26
C GLU A 660 -1.38 7.07 24.12
N HIS A 661 -2.59 6.61 23.84
CA HIS A 661 -2.87 5.60 22.80
C HIS A 661 -3.37 6.21 21.49
N GLN A 662 -3.34 7.52 21.34
CA GLN A 662 -3.79 8.19 20.14
C GLN A 662 -2.64 8.44 19.18
N SER A 663 -2.91 8.33 17.90
CA SER A 663 -2.10 8.97 16.87
C SER A 663 -2.26 10.48 16.99
N TRP A 664 -1.21 11.21 16.68
CA TRP A 664 -1.16 12.65 16.80
C TRP A 664 -0.51 13.24 15.57
N GLY A 665 -1.26 14.02 14.84
CA GLY A 665 -0.80 14.56 13.56
C GLY A 665 -1.75 15.59 12.99
N ILE A 666 -1.35 16.16 11.89
CA ILE A 666 -2.13 17.13 11.10
C ILE A 666 -2.11 16.64 9.66
N SER A 667 -3.26 16.50 9.05
CA SER A 667 -3.44 16.38 7.61
C SER A 667 -4.14 17.63 7.10
N PHE A 668 -3.47 18.41 6.26
CA PHE A 668 -4.01 19.65 5.72
C PHE A 668 -3.59 19.80 4.26
N ILE A 669 -4.43 19.28 3.37
CA ILE A 669 -4.08 19.03 1.98
C ILE A 669 -4.89 19.94 1.07
N PRO A 670 -4.27 20.95 0.44
CA PRO A 670 -4.91 21.76 -0.60
C PRO A 670 -5.21 20.92 -1.84
N LEU A 671 -6.44 20.94 -2.33
CA LEU A 671 -6.85 20.24 -3.57
C LEU A 671 -6.94 21.19 -4.78
N PHE A 672 -6.11 22.18 -4.81
CA PHE A 672 -6.04 23.19 -5.88
C PHE A 672 -4.59 23.62 -6.10
N PRO A 673 -4.23 24.17 -7.27
CA PRO A 673 -2.90 24.72 -7.50
C PRO A 673 -2.65 25.94 -6.59
N TYR A 674 -1.57 25.91 -5.84
CA TYR A 674 -1.10 27.00 -4.95
C TYR A 674 0.41 27.22 -5.13
N LYS A 675 0.91 28.34 -4.63
CA LYS A 675 2.34 28.67 -4.64
C LYS A 675 2.84 28.93 -3.24
#